data_b01f57764b322fcc2e5eaa5c35356740
#
_entry.id   b01f57764b322fcc2e5eaa5c35356740
#
_cell.length_a   1.000
_cell.length_b   1.000
_cell.length_c   1.000
_cell.angle_alpha   90.00
_cell.angle_beta   90.00
_cell.angle_gamma   90.00
#
_symmetry.space_group_name_H-M   'P 1'
#
loop_
_entity.id
_entity.type
_entity.pdbx_description
1 polymer ?
#
loop_
_entity_poly.entity_id
_entity_poly.type
_entity_poly.pdbx_seq_one_letter_code
_entity_poly.pdbx_strand_id
1 'polypeptide(L)'
;MANIIVRANLEKDTLHLKCKKNLPNVILKELASVTETITDKGYFYEMPLLMFNCYVIYRLSLLSDKMVKYLDQTEKEYIEALASNVDEPELYLKDKSHVGIKAPALISYTKLLGIVGANHHMLTIYSIPFSRMYETIRLITSFSHPFLPKFKMSEELEAKLTEPLSNNSTIEELFNIELYDLISIKDGYQIKPEGFKKLKYFNAVDLLLSRPSYYIDRTEIFNSYNAPFGKRVFICGNIESFSANLNRNARMILNDGQRNITIDFWGASYLTKIYRPGDKVYVSLTRIGRDKFNGTQILPEEEVKSLPIVPIYRQSPRAKITTKVLTSAVQELLLRFDGTNIGHYIKHNKERLWTSLKKLHFPENVTEYDETLNNLSYIELFYMQLIFEHKKRNTEKALGIAKITDNPKTMKEAIKNLPYELTKGEGSQEEAIKKIIQKLKEPTAENLLISADTGSGKSTIASAACLYTVDCGYQACLLGPTEILAKQLYDTFVKMITPLKDKPVVAYLSGATKAKEKREILNAVKNGTVDVLIGTHSILNVEYNNLGLVVIDEQQKFGANQREALLDSRKDGRKVDMLSQTATPIPRTTALALYGDVELITITQKPAGRKENITQWIKKSSDTFLKELVSAEWTHIYNEIEKGHQVFIVTPAVQEKAKSASVERTAKILTRKFPSLKIEYVHGGLDKNQQNKKIEEFRDRKSDVLIASSIIEVGIDIPNATVMLVLDANRFGASSLHQIRGRVGRGKDQGYCYLISDADSENATRRLQSLVDSNDGFDIAMVDLGTRKEGDIFGVKQSGESTFRFCDLTDIETLSLIELAKREAKQVYDSEFRDEALRDAYIFLKQNEE
;
A
#
# COMPACT_ATOMS: atom_id res chain seq x y z
N MET A 1 29.74 13.80 -45.48
CA MET A 1 30.75 12.87 -44.90
C MET A 1 32.06 13.05 -45.66
N ALA A 2 33.20 12.82 -45.05
CA ALA A 2 34.51 12.99 -45.66
C ALA A 2 34.79 11.83 -46.62
N ASN A 3 35.15 12.13 -47.84
CA ASN A 3 35.66 11.09 -48.76
C ASN A 3 36.99 10.60 -48.22
N ILE A 4 37.07 9.36 -47.78
CA ILE A 4 38.23 8.70 -47.25
C ILE A 4 38.92 7.98 -48.41
N ILE A 5 40.19 8.32 -48.69
CA ILE A 5 41.03 7.59 -49.63
C ILE A 5 41.89 6.64 -48.81
N VAL A 6 41.83 5.36 -49.12
CA VAL A 6 42.53 4.30 -48.35
C VAL A 6 43.68 3.78 -49.20
N ARG A 7 44.83 3.54 -48.51
CA ARG A 7 45.97 2.86 -49.04
C ARG A 7 46.59 1.94 -47.98
N ALA A 8 46.82 0.71 -48.26
CA ALA A 8 47.58 -0.22 -47.45
C ALA A 8 49.02 -0.33 -47.93
N ASN A 9 49.98 -0.20 -47.01
CA ASN A 9 51.37 -0.52 -47.28
C ASN A 9 51.68 -1.89 -46.66
N LEU A 10 51.60 -2.91 -47.48
CA LEU A 10 51.79 -4.32 -47.11
C LEU A 10 53.23 -4.65 -46.66
N GLU A 11 54.24 -3.90 -47.11
CA GLU A 11 55.65 -4.06 -46.72
C GLU A 11 55.95 -3.54 -45.31
N LYS A 12 55.18 -2.51 -44.89
CA LYS A 12 55.34 -1.85 -43.61
C LYS A 12 54.24 -2.17 -42.61
N ASP A 13 53.34 -3.03 -42.95
CA ASP A 13 52.12 -3.34 -42.14
C ASP A 13 51.38 -2.12 -41.66
N THR A 14 51.24 -1.11 -42.53
CA THR A 14 50.57 0.16 -42.20
C THR A 14 49.39 0.47 -43.11
N LEU A 15 48.34 1.07 -42.53
CA LEU A 15 47.15 1.56 -43.18
C LEU A 15 47.20 3.09 -43.18
N HIS A 16 47.04 3.69 -44.37
CA HIS A 16 47.04 5.15 -44.56
C HIS A 16 45.68 5.60 -45.03
N LEU A 17 45.11 6.60 -44.34
CA LEU A 17 43.89 7.25 -44.72
C LEU A 17 44.14 8.71 -45.05
N LYS A 18 43.63 9.18 -46.21
CA LYS A 18 43.68 10.59 -46.62
C LYS A 18 42.25 11.15 -46.70
N CYS A 19 41.98 12.23 -46.00
CA CYS A 19 40.70 12.88 -45.95
C CYS A 19 40.82 14.36 -46.23
N LYS A 20 39.85 14.93 -46.95
CA LYS A 20 39.76 16.40 -47.15
C LYS A 20 39.31 17.16 -45.93
N LYS A 21 38.58 16.47 -45.03
CA LYS A 21 38.09 17.00 -43.74
C LYS A 21 38.53 16.02 -42.65
N ASN A 22 38.66 16.53 -41.43
CA ASN A 22 38.95 15.68 -40.27
C ASN A 22 37.97 14.51 -40.17
N LEU A 23 38.45 13.33 -39.80
CA LEU A 23 37.61 12.20 -39.56
C LEU A 23 36.75 12.46 -38.31
N PRO A 24 35.47 12.14 -38.34
CA PRO A 24 34.64 12.27 -37.15
C PRO A 24 35.20 11.48 -35.96
N ASN A 25 35.13 12.05 -34.76
CA ASN A 25 35.63 11.43 -33.54
C ASN A 25 35.06 10.02 -33.31
N VAL A 26 33.82 9.75 -33.77
CA VAL A 26 33.18 8.45 -33.68
C VAL A 26 33.94 7.38 -34.47
N ILE A 27 34.62 7.75 -35.59
CA ILE A 27 35.43 6.84 -36.39
C ILE A 27 36.83 6.70 -35.74
N LEU A 28 37.47 7.82 -35.39
CA LEU A 28 38.79 7.81 -34.78
C LEU A 28 38.87 7.02 -33.49
N LYS A 29 37.78 6.95 -32.73
CA LYS A 29 37.70 6.16 -31.48
C LYS A 29 37.77 4.65 -31.72
N GLU A 30 37.32 4.16 -32.87
CA GLU A 30 37.31 2.73 -33.17
C GLU A 30 38.63 2.26 -33.84
N LEU A 31 39.48 3.21 -34.26
CA LEU A 31 40.77 2.90 -34.87
C LEU A 31 41.87 2.84 -33.80
N ALA A 32 42.65 1.79 -33.86
CA ALA A 32 43.75 1.60 -32.90
C ALA A 32 45.06 2.26 -33.39
N SER A 33 45.78 2.89 -32.47
CA SER A 33 47.15 3.42 -32.68
C SER A 33 47.25 4.40 -33.85
N VAL A 34 46.31 5.33 -33.94
CA VAL A 34 46.26 6.30 -35.06
C VAL A 34 47.22 7.45 -34.84
N THR A 35 48.04 7.76 -35.82
CA THR A 35 48.86 8.97 -35.88
C THR A 35 48.23 9.92 -36.91
N GLU A 36 47.91 11.15 -36.49
CA GLU A 36 47.31 12.20 -37.33
C GLU A 36 48.34 13.20 -37.79
N THR A 37 48.37 13.49 -39.09
CA THR A 37 49.21 14.53 -39.67
C THR A 37 48.32 15.48 -40.46
N ILE A 38 48.38 16.77 -40.18
CA ILE A 38 47.61 17.81 -40.88
C ILE A 38 48.54 18.51 -41.86
N THR A 39 48.14 18.62 -43.12
CA THR A 39 48.87 19.35 -44.19
C THR A 39 47.93 20.22 -44.96
N ASP A 40 48.49 21.11 -45.80
CA ASP A 40 47.71 21.97 -46.74
C ASP A 40 46.82 21.15 -47.70
N LYS A 41 47.14 19.86 -47.90
CA LYS A 41 46.39 18.92 -48.73
C LYS A 41 45.34 18.08 -48.03
N GLY A 42 45.12 18.29 -46.75
CA GLY A 42 44.12 17.59 -45.91
C GLY A 42 44.70 16.88 -44.70
N TYR A 43 43.86 16.01 -44.15
CA TYR A 43 44.21 15.19 -42.98
C TYR A 43 44.71 13.84 -43.44
N PHE A 44 45.80 13.39 -42.83
CA PHE A 44 46.42 12.09 -43.05
C PHE A 44 46.46 11.34 -41.74
N TYR A 45 46.02 10.10 -41.78
CA TYR A 45 46.04 9.19 -40.63
C TYR A 45 46.87 7.98 -41.03
N GLU A 46 47.81 7.63 -40.14
CA GLU A 46 48.61 6.44 -40.26
C GLU A 46 48.33 5.55 -39.05
N MET A 47 48.14 4.27 -39.27
CA MET A 47 47.85 3.29 -38.24
C MET A 47 48.39 1.90 -38.66
N PRO A 48 48.61 0.99 -37.70
CA PRO A 48 48.95 -0.40 -38.03
C PRO A 48 47.84 -1.09 -38.87
N LEU A 49 48.27 -1.94 -39.78
CA LEU A 49 47.37 -2.76 -40.60
C LEU A 49 46.81 -3.94 -39.81
N LEU A 50 46.06 -3.60 -38.79
CA LEU A 50 45.41 -4.58 -37.91
C LEU A 50 44.05 -5.00 -38.46
N MET A 51 43.67 -6.24 -38.24
CA MET A 51 42.42 -6.80 -38.61
C MET A 51 41.22 -5.90 -38.16
N PHE A 52 41.24 -5.37 -36.98
CA PHE A 52 40.14 -4.50 -36.49
C PHE A 52 40.12 -3.12 -37.17
N ASN A 53 41.27 -2.53 -37.51
CA ASN A 53 41.35 -1.30 -38.31
C ASN A 53 40.78 -1.53 -39.72
N CYS A 54 41.15 -2.65 -40.33
CA CYS A 54 40.60 -3.07 -41.61
C CYS A 54 39.08 -3.30 -41.55
N TYR A 55 38.58 -3.90 -40.48
CA TYR A 55 37.15 -4.09 -40.26
C TYR A 55 36.37 -2.77 -40.18
N VAL A 56 36.86 -1.79 -39.45
CA VAL A 56 36.26 -0.45 -39.40
C VAL A 56 36.16 0.20 -40.77
N ILE A 57 37.27 0.13 -41.58
CA ILE A 57 37.29 0.69 -42.92
C ILE A 57 36.34 -0.06 -43.85
N TYR A 58 36.31 -1.36 -43.79
CA TYR A 58 35.36 -2.21 -44.54
C TYR A 58 33.90 -1.85 -44.19
N ARG A 59 33.54 -1.71 -42.93
CA ARG A 59 32.19 -1.33 -42.49
C ARG A 59 31.80 0.07 -43.01
N LEU A 60 32.75 1.02 -43.04
CA LEU A 60 32.53 2.34 -43.64
C LEU A 60 32.30 2.28 -45.17
N SER A 61 32.98 1.36 -45.85
CA SER A 61 32.77 1.19 -47.30
C SER A 61 31.38 0.65 -47.65
N LEU A 62 30.79 -0.18 -46.76
CA LEU A 62 29.45 -0.75 -46.94
C LEU A 62 28.33 0.29 -46.77
N LEU A 63 28.58 1.43 -46.11
CA LEU A 63 27.58 2.49 -45.97
C LEU A 63 27.33 3.27 -47.25
N SER A 64 28.37 3.49 -48.08
CA SER A 64 28.26 4.17 -49.37
C SER A 64 29.57 4.01 -50.13
N ASP A 65 29.50 3.62 -51.38
CA ASP A 65 30.65 3.54 -52.33
C ASP A 65 31.37 4.87 -52.49
N LYS A 66 30.74 6.00 -52.17
CA LYS A 66 31.33 7.34 -52.21
C LYS A 66 32.09 7.72 -50.95
N MET A 67 31.95 6.91 -49.87
CA MET A 67 32.53 7.25 -48.56
C MET A 67 34.00 6.80 -48.47
N VAL A 68 34.31 5.63 -48.98
CA VAL A 68 35.65 5.05 -48.98
C VAL A 68 36.05 4.76 -50.43
N LYS A 69 37.23 5.19 -50.84
CA LYS A 69 37.81 4.92 -52.14
C LYS A 69 39.16 4.23 -51.94
N TYR A 70 39.27 3.01 -52.38
CA TYR A 70 40.55 2.29 -52.46
C TYR A 70 41.29 2.73 -53.67
N LEU A 71 42.63 2.88 -53.52
CA LEU A 71 43.51 3.25 -54.66
C LEU A 71 43.92 2.07 -55.50
N ASP A 72 44.01 0.92 -54.91
CA ASP A 72 44.41 -0.34 -55.56
C ASP A 72 43.41 -1.45 -55.21
N GLN A 73 43.09 -2.30 -56.17
CA GLN A 73 42.12 -3.39 -56.00
C GLN A 73 42.69 -4.52 -55.11
N THR A 74 43.99 -4.78 -55.21
CA THR A 74 44.68 -5.81 -54.43
C THR A 74 44.74 -5.38 -52.96
N GLU A 75 44.99 -4.09 -52.70
CA GLU A 75 44.90 -3.53 -51.33
C GLU A 75 43.48 -3.64 -50.75
N LYS A 76 42.46 -3.40 -51.55
CA LYS A 76 41.07 -3.56 -51.16
C LYS A 76 40.74 -4.99 -50.80
N GLU A 77 41.08 -5.96 -51.63
CA GLU A 77 40.86 -7.38 -51.41
C GLU A 77 41.57 -7.88 -50.17
N TYR A 78 42.78 -7.39 -49.93
CA TYR A 78 43.52 -7.71 -48.71
C TYR A 78 42.88 -7.15 -47.45
N ILE A 79 42.39 -5.90 -47.46
CA ILE A 79 41.69 -5.27 -46.36
C ILE A 79 40.38 -6.03 -46.10
N GLU A 80 39.62 -6.38 -47.15
CA GLU A 80 38.38 -7.15 -47.01
C GLU A 80 38.62 -8.56 -46.47
N ALA A 81 39.71 -9.22 -46.88
CA ALA A 81 40.14 -10.53 -46.38
C ALA A 81 40.49 -10.48 -44.90
N LEU A 82 41.24 -9.41 -44.45
CA LEU A 82 41.52 -9.22 -43.02
C LEU A 82 40.24 -8.89 -42.22
N ALA A 83 39.35 -8.09 -42.79
CA ALA A 83 38.10 -7.70 -42.15
C ALA A 83 37.16 -8.90 -41.97
N SER A 84 37.16 -9.86 -42.94
CA SER A 84 36.32 -11.07 -42.88
C SER A 84 36.70 -12.05 -41.77
N ASN A 85 37.89 -11.93 -41.20
CA ASN A 85 38.34 -12.72 -40.04
C ASN A 85 37.85 -12.11 -38.69
N VAL A 86 37.15 -10.99 -38.69
CA VAL A 86 36.59 -10.41 -37.49
C VAL A 86 35.23 -11.01 -37.24
N ASP A 87 35.02 -11.57 -36.05
CA ASP A 87 33.71 -12.09 -35.63
C ASP A 87 32.66 -10.97 -35.67
N GLU A 88 31.54 -11.24 -36.34
CA GLU A 88 30.37 -10.37 -36.24
C GLU A 88 29.79 -10.40 -34.79
N PRO A 89 29.23 -9.30 -34.29
CA PRO A 89 28.69 -9.27 -32.95
C PRO A 89 27.48 -10.20 -32.83
N GLU A 90 27.58 -11.19 -31.95
CA GLU A 90 26.56 -12.21 -31.73
C GLU A 90 26.38 -12.54 -30.27
N LEU A 91 25.12 -12.76 -29.88
CA LEU A 91 24.73 -13.36 -28.60
C LEU A 91 24.33 -14.81 -28.84
N TYR A 92 24.90 -15.74 -28.11
CA TYR A 92 24.61 -17.18 -28.26
C TYR A 92 24.53 -17.89 -26.92
N LEU A 93 23.86 -19.02 -26.89
CA LEU A 93 23.76 -19.87 -25.70
C LEU A 93 25.10 -20.60 -25.48
N LYS A 94 25.85 -20.19 -24.46
CA LYS A 94 27.16 -20.76 -24.12
C LYS A 94 27.01 -22.08 -23.34
N ASP A 95 26.16 -22.07 -22.33
CA ASP A 95 25.83 -23.19 -21.47
C ASP A 95 24.50 -22.96 -20.74
N LYS A 96 24.09 -23.87 -19.88
CA LYS A 96 22.83 -23.75 -19.09
C LYS A 96 22.79 -22.55 -18.13
N SER A 97 23.89 -21.90 -17.88
CA SER A 97 24.02 -20.81 -16.90
C SER A 97 24.55 -19.51 -17.46
N HIS A 98 25.04 -19.50 -18.71
CA HIS A 98 25.68 -18.34 -19.31
C HIS A 98 25.27 -18.11 -20.76
N VAL A 99 25.14 -16.83 -21.11
CA VAL A 99 25.06 -16.36 -22.48
C VAL A 99 26.48 -15.99 -22.94
N GLY A 100 26.89 -16.53 -24.06
CA GLY A 100 28.13 -16.17 -24.72
C GLY A 100 27.93 -14.94 -25.60
N ILE A 101 28.96 -14.12 -25.71
CA ILE A 101 28.98 -12.93 -26.53
C ILE A 101 30.22 -12.97 -27.39
N LYS A 102 30.05 -12.92 -28.70
CA LYS A 102 31.13 -12.62 -29.63
C LYS A 102 31.01 -11.15 -30.02
N ALA A 103 32.13 -10.44 -30.04
CA ALA A 103 32.18 -9.08 -30.50
C ALA A 103 33.60 -8.70 -30.92
N PRO A 104 33.77 -7.91 -31.97
CA PRO A 104 35.07 -7.36 -32.32
C PRO A 104 35.68 -6.57 -31.16
N ALA A 105 37.00 -6.61 -31.00
CA ALA A 105 37.74 -5.88 -29.98
C ALA A 105 37.81 -4.38 -30.30
N LEU A 106 36.67 -3.79 -30.60
CA LEU A 106 36.51 -2.35 -30.86
C LEU A 106 36.10 -1.61 -29.59
N ILE A 107 36.46 -0.37 -29.49
CA ILE A 107 36.27 0.40 -28.24
C ILE A 107 34.81 0.48 -27.87
N SER A 108 33.92 0.72 -28.83
CA SER A 108 32.48 0.81 -28.52
C SER A 108 31.89 -0.48 -28.01
N TYR A 109 32.23 -1.62 -28.60
CA TYR A 109 31.81 -2.94 -28.09
C TYR A 109 32.44 -3.28 -26.74
N THR A 110 33.75 -3.07 -26.60
CA THR A 110 34.46 -3.33 -25.33
C THR A 110 33.90 -2.49 -24.20
N LYS A 111 33.57 -1.22 -24.49
CA LYS A 111 32.95 -0.32 -23.52
C LYS A 111 31.55 -0.78 -23.14
N LEU A 112 30.70 -1.13 -24.11
CA LEU A 112 29.34 -1.66 -23.85
C LEU A 112 29.42 -2.91 -22.99
N LEU A 113 30.28 -3.86 -23.35
CA LEU A 113 30.45 -5.11 -22.60
C LEU A 113 31.01 -4.91 -21.21
N GLY A 114 31.90 -3.91 -21.02
CA GLY A 114 32.37 -3.50 -19.70
C GLY A 114 31.26 -2.90 -18.84
N ILE A 115 30.36 -2.12 -19.43
CA ILE A 115 29.18 -1.54 -18.73
C ILE A 115 28.24 -2.65 -18.25
N VAL A 116 27.95 -3.64 -19.09
CA VAL A 116 27.10 -4.77 -18.71
C VAL A 116 27.81 -5.77 -17.78
N GLY A 117 29.10 -5.60 -17.54
CA GLY A 117 29.89 -6.46 -16.67
C GLY A 117 30.06 -7.88 -17.21
N ALA A 118 30.22 -7.99 -18.53
CA ALA A 118 30.53 -9.27 -19.18
C ALA A 118 31.92 -9.76 -18.81
N ASN A 119 32.05 -11.06 -18.52
CA ASN A 119 33.33 -11.68 -18.23
C ASN A 119 34.10 -11.91 -19.53
N HIS A 120 35.30 -11.36 -19.62
CA HIS A 120 36.16 -11.49 -20.77
C HIS A 120 36.91 -12.82 -20.75
N HIS A 121 36.82 -13.63 -21.80
CA HIS A 121 37.50 -14.92 -21.92
C HIS A 121 38.64 -14.91 -22.92
N MET A 122 38.41 -14.27 -24.06
CA MET A 122 39.39 -14.10 -25.16
C MET A 122 39.15 -12.74 -25.79
N LEU A 123 40.02 -12.32 -26.73
CA LEU A 123 39.97 -11.00 -27.39
C LEU A 123 38.57 -10.62 -27.92
N THR A 124 37.79 -11.60 -28.37
CA THR A 124 36.46 -11.40 -28.97
C THR A 124 35.34 -12.18 -28.29
N ILE A 125 35.64 -12.91 -27.20
CA ILE A 125 34.67 -13.77 -26.53
C ILE A 125 34.45 -13.32 -25.09
N TYR A 126 33.21 -13.07 -24.77
CA TYR A 126 32.72 -12.68 -23.44
C TYR A 126 31.61 -13.59 -22.99
N SER A 127 31.26 -13.54 -21.73
CA SER A 127 30.07 -14.20 -21.22
C SER A 127 29.43 -13.42 -20.11
N ILE A 128 28.11 -13.60 -19.98
CA ILE A 128 27.30 -13.08 -18.90
C ILE A 128 26.49 -14.21 -18.27
N PRO A 129 26.28 -14.18 -16.95
CA PRO A 129 25.38 -15.10 -16.30
C PRO A 129 23.94 -14.90 -16.76
N PHE A 130 23.15 -15.97 -16.81
CA PHE A 130 21.72 -15.91 -17.12
C PHE A 130 20.94 -14.96 -16.20
N SER A 131 21.36 -14.84 -14.95
CA SER A 131 20.74 -13.92 -13.98
C SER A 131 20.79 -12.43 -14.34
N ARG A 132 21.65 -12.06 -15.30
CA ARG A 132 21.77 -10.69 -15.82
C ARG A 132 21.30 -10.56 -17.26
N MET A 133 20.79 -11.66 -17.81
CA MET A 133 20.56 -11.80 -19.24
C MET A 133 19.63 -10.73 -19.80
N TYR A 134 18.48 -10.52 -19.20
CA TYR A 134 17.46 -9.61 -19.76
C TYR A 134 17.90 -8.16 -19.81
N GLU A 135 18.45 -7.66 -18.72
CA GLU A 135 18.99 -6.30 -18.68
C GLU A 135 20.12 -6.13 -19.68
N THR A 136 21.00 -7.10 -19.74
CA THR A 136 22.16 -7.08 -20.61
C THR A 136 21.78 -7.23 -22.08
N ILE A 137 20.89 -8.17 -22.41
CA ILE A 137 20.42 -8.34 -23.78
C ILE A 137 19.70 -7.09 -24.27
N ARG A 138 18.82 -6.52 -23.44
CA ARG A 138 18.11 -5.29 -23.79
C ARG A 138 19.09 -4.15 -24.08
N LEU A 139 20.10 -4.01 -23.24
CA LEU A 139 21.14 -3.00 -23.41
C LEU A 139 21.95 -3.24 -24.68
N ILE A 140 22.37 -4.51 -24.91
CA ILE A 140 23.18 -4.89 -26.05
C ILE A 140 22.38 -4.78 -27.37
N THR A 141 21.11 -5.21 -27.35
CA THR A 141 20.26 -5.14 -28.57
C THR A 141 19.83 -3.70 -28.89
N SER A 142 19.82 -2.80 -27.89
CA SER A 142 19.59 -1.36 -28.11
C SER A 142 20.83 -0.63 -28.64
N PHE A 143 21.99 -1.30 -28.72
CA PHE A 143 23.22 -0.72 -29.23
C PHE A 143 23.02 -0.24 -30.66
N SER A 144 23.37 1.03 -30.88
CA SER A 144 23.27 1.65 -32.18
C SER A 144 24.56 2.45 -32.46
N HIS A 145 25.25 2.07 -33.47
CA HIS A 145 26.45 2.76 -33.90
C HIS A 145 26.35 3.17 -35.36
N PRO A 146 26.85 4.31 -35.82
CA PRO A 146 26.65 4.80 -37.17
C PRO A 146 27.09 3.87 -38.27
N PHE A 147 28.05 2.98 -38.02
CA PHE A 147 28.62 2.08 -39.03
C PHE A 147 28.94 0.68 -38.51
N LEU A 148 28.88 0.43 -37.19
CA LEU A 148 29.07 -0.93 -36.65
C LEU A 148 27.74 -1.68 -36.62
N PRO A 149 27.74 -3.02 -36.86
CA PRO A 149 26.53 -3.79 -36.83
C PRO A 149 25.97 -3.93 -35.42
N LYS A 150 24.67 -4.14 -35.35
CA LYS A 150 24.00 -4.53 -34.10
C LYS A 150 24.33 -5.99 -33.78
N PHE A 151 24.28 -6.32 -32.49
CA PHE A 151 24.36 -7.71 -32.07
C PHE A 151 23.18 -8.51 -32.64
N LYS A 152 23.51 -9.65 -33.22
CA LYS A 152 22.52 -10.67 -33.61
C LYS A 152 22.35 -11.65 -32.46
N MET A 153 21.18 -12.21 -32.32
CA MET A 153 20.90 -13.28 -31.37
C MET A 153 20.90 -14.62 -32.14
N SER A 154 21.53 -15.65 -31.58
CA SER A 154 21.44 -16.99 -32.19
C SER A 154 20.04 -17.53 -32.03
N GLU A 155 19.59 -18.36 -32.99
CA GLU A 155 18.27 -18.99 -32.95
C GLU A 155 18.07 -19.81 -31.68
N GLU A 156 19.11 -20.50 -31.20
CA GLU A 156 19.06 -21.29 -29.98
C GLU A 156 18.85 -20.41 -28.72
N LEU A 157 19.52 -19.27 -28.66
CA LEU A 157 19.34 -18.31 -27.55
C LEU A 157 17.95 -17.66 -27.62
N GLU A 158 17.48 -17.29 -28.79
CA GLU A 158 16.16 -16.69 -28.99
C GLU A 158 15.06 -17.69 -28.61
N ALA A 159 15.17 -18.97 -29.03
CA ALA A 159 14.26 -20.03 -28.61
C ALA A 159 14.26 -20.24 -27.10
N LYS A 160 15.43 -20.21 -26.45
CA LYS A 160 15.53 -20.33 -24.98
C LYS A 160 14.93 -19.15 -24.22
N LEU A 161 15.07 -17.96 -24.76
CA LEU A 161 14.49 -16.75 -24.18
C LEU A 161 12.96 -16.69 -24.31
N THR A 162 12.44 -17.24 -25.40
CA THR A 162 11.01 -17.28 -25.70
C THR A 162 10.35 -18.59 -25.25
N GLU A 163 11.12 -19.53 -24.71
CA GLU A 163 10.56 -20.75 -24.14
C GLU A 163 9.52 -20.42 -23.08
N PRO A 164 8.25 -20.80 -23.28
CA PRO A 164 7.19 -20.44 -22.34
C PRO A 164 7.41 -21.11 -20.99
N LEU A 165 7.12 -20.38 -19.90
CA LEU A 165 7.19 -20.91 -18.54
C LEU A 165 6.03 -21.86 -18.24
N SER A 166 4.96 -21.77 -19.02
CA SER A 166 3.76 -22.57 -18.89
C SER A 166 3.03 -22.69 -20.24
N ASN A 167 2.28 -23.76 -20.41
CA ASN A 167 1.54 -24.03 -21.65
C ASN A 167 0.09 -23.52 -21.62
N ASN A 168 -0.50 -23.22 -20.46
CA ASN A 168 -1.93 -22.89 -20.33
C ASN A 168 -2.21 -21.42 -20.02
N SER A 169 -1.23 -20.63 -19.61
CA SER A 169 -1.36 -19.18 -19.43
C SER A 169 -2.42 -18.75 -18.40
N THR A 170 -2.60 -19.53 -17.33
CA THR A 170 -3.54 -19.25 -16.25
C THR A 170 -2.87 -18.59 -15.06
N ILE A 171 -3.66 -17.91 -14.21
CA ILE A 171 -3.15 -17.33 -12.96
C ILE A 171 -2.70 -18.41 -11.97
N GLU A 172 -3.32 -19.58 -12.02
CA GLU A 172 -2.94 -20.75 -11.22
C GLU A 172 -1.55 -21.28 -11.60
N GLU A 173 -1.23 -21.38 -12.89
CA GLU A 173 0.10 -21.73 -13.33
C GLU A 173 1.13 -20.68 -12.98
N LEU A 174 0.77 -19.40 -13.11
CA LEU A 174 1.60 -18.30 -12.67
C LEU A 174 1.86 -18.38 -11.15
N PHE A 175 0.86 -18.77 -10.37
CA PHE A 175 0.99 -18.98 -8.91
C PHE A 175 1.96 -20.11 -8.58
N ASN A 176 2.01 -21.19 -9.38
CA ASN A 176 2.87 -22.34 -9.19
C ASN A 176 4.33 -22.12 -9.63
N ILE A 177 4.64 -21.00 -10.31
CA ILE A 177 6.02 -20.67 -10.68
C ILE A 177 6.76 -20.17 -9.42
N GLU A 178 7.78 -20.91 -9.02
CA GLU A 178 8.67 -20.47 -7.94
C GLU A 178 9.60 -19.36 -8.41
N LEU A 179 9.79 -18.34 -7.60
CA LEU A 179 10.70 -17.23 -7.91
C LEU A 179 12.15 -17.68 -8.10
N TYR A 180 12.50 -18.81 -7.54
CA TYR A 180 13.83 -19.38 -7.66
C TYR A 180 14.12 -19.90 -9.08
N ASP A 181 13.10 -20.37 -9.78
CA ASP A 181 13.23 -20.86 -11.17
C ASP A 181 13.42 -19.72 -12.16
N LEU A 182 12.97 -18.51 -11.79
CA LEU A 182 13.15 -17.30 -12.59
C LEU A 182 14.56 -16.72 -12.45
N ILE A 183 15.27 -17.02 -11.37
CA ILE A 183 16.56 -16.42 -11.05
C ILE A 183 17.58 -17.53 -10.84
N SER A 184 18.09 -18.05 -11.94
CA SER A 184 19.23 -18.99 -11.88
C SER A 184 20.52 -18.21 -11.56
N ILE A 185 20.73 -17.96 -10.24
CA ILE A 185 21.88 -17.22 -9.77
C ILE A 185 23.01 -18.20 -9.45
N LYS A 186 23.95 -18.32 -10.33
CA LYS A 186 25.17 -19.11 -10.11
C LYS A 186 26.46 -18.29 -10.09
N ASP A 187 26.43 -16.98 -9.93
CA ASP A 187 27.68 -16.23 -9.86
C ASP A 187 27.73 -15.24 -8.70
N GLY A 188 28.51 -15.59 -7.68
CA GLY A 188 29.12 -14.68 -6.70
C GLY A 188 28.20 -14.10 -5.61
N TYR A 189 26.92 -14.05 -5.81
CA TYR A 189 25.94 -13.65 -4.82
C TYR A 189 24.94 -14.80 -4.63
N GLN A 190 25.12 -15.60 -3.59
CA GLN A 190 24.10 -16.56 -3.16
C GLN A 190 22.86 -15.81 -2.70
N ILE A 191 21.95 -15.49 -3.62
CA ILE A 191 20.61 -15.07 -3.25
C ILE A 191 19.90 -16.33 -2.77
N LYS A 192 19.72 -16.40 -1.46
CA LYS A 192 19.00 -17.51 -0.85
C LYS A 192 17.50 -17.31 -1.06
N PRO A 193 16.72 -18.35 -1.32
CA PRO A 193 15.25 -18.28 -1.42
C PRO A 193 14.61 -17.57 -0.23
N GLU A 194 15.20 -17.69 0.95
CA GLU A 194 14.79 -16.99 2.16
C GLU A 194 14.84 -15.46 2.03
N GLY A 195 15.62 -14.90 1.10
CA GLY A 195 15.65 -13.46 0.84
C GLY A 195 14.31 -12.96 0.26
N PHE A 196 13.72 -13.68 -0.67
CA PHE A 196 12.38 -13.37 -1.23
C PHE A 196 11.30 -13.51 -0.17
N LYS A 197 11.33 -14.60 0.61
CA LYS A 197 10.39 -14.81 1.74
C LYS A 197 10.46 -13.67 2.76
N LYS A 198 11.63 -13.10 3.01
CA LYS A 198 11.79 -11.90 3.87
C LYS A 198 11.19 -10.63 3.27
N LEU A 199 11.02 -10.55 1.95
CA LEU A 199 10.29 -9.51 1.25
C LEU A 199 8.82 -9.86 1.05
N LYS A 200 8.38 -11.04 1.55
CA LYS A 200 7.02 -11.60 1.39
C LYS A 200 6.65 -11.94 -0.05
N TYR A 201 7.64 -12.26 -0.87
CA TYR A 201 7.44 -12.83 -2.19
C TYR A 201 7.63 -14.34 -2.10
N PHE A 202 6.59 -15.11 -2.33
CA PHE A 202 6.58 -16.57 -2.24
C PHE A 202 6.53 -17.23 -3.62
N ASN A 203 5.90 -16.59 -4.59
CA ASN A 203 5.72 -17.07 -5.96
C ASN A 203 5.72 -15.91 -6.97
N ALA A 204 5.55 -16.25 -8.25
CA ALA A 204 5.58 -15.27 -9.34
C ALA A 204 4.41 -14.26 -9.28
N VAL A 205 3.23 -14.68 -8.80
CA VAL A 205 2.08 -13.79 -8.62
C VAL A 205 2.41 -12.70 -7.60
N ASP A 206 3.07 -13.07 -6.49
CA ASP A 206 3.45 -12.10 -5.47
C ASP A 206 4.37 -11.02 -5.99
N LEU A 207 5.29 -11.41 -6.88
CA LEU A 207 6.22 -10.49 -7.52
C LEU A 207 5.51 -9.58 -8.53
N LEU A 208 4.66 -10.13 -9.38
CA LEU A 208 3.89 -9.35 -10.37
C LEU A 208 2.87 -8.42 -9.76
N LEU A 209 2.26 -8.82 -8.65
CA LEU A 209 1.33 -7.95 -7.91
C LEU A 209 2.04 -7.00 -6.96
N SER A 210 3.39 -7.00 -6.90
CA SER A 210 4.14 -6.07 -6.06
C SER A 210 4.22 -4.69 -6.70
N ARG A 211 3.69 -3.69 -6.02
CA ARG A 211 3.78 -2.30 -6.45
C ARG A 211 5.20 -1.77 -6.22
N PRO A 212 5.88 -1.21 -7.24
CA PRO A 212 7.11 -0.46 -7.03
C PRO A 212 6.90 0.68 -6.02
N SER A 213 7.88 0.91 -5.16
CA SER A 213 7.79 1.96 -4.14
C SER A 213 7.82 3.36 -4.74
N TYR A 214 8.58 3.53 -5.81
CA TYR A 214 8.67 4.73 -6.65
C TYR A 214 9.38 4.40 -7.94
N TYR A 215 9.36 5.32 -8.89
CA TYR A 215 10.08 5.20 -10.16
C TYR A 215 11.17 6.26 -10.27
N ILE A 216 12.24 5.90 -10.95
CA ILE A 216 13.25 6.86 -11.38
C ILE A 216 12.98 7.15 -12.85
N ASP A 217 12.51 8.35 -13.15
CA ASP A 217 12.37 8.84 -14.51
C ASP A 217 13.74 9.31 -15.01
N ARG A 218 14.25 8.62 -16.00
CA ARG A 218 15.51 8.92 -16.67
C ARG A 218 15.32 9.81 -17.92
N THR A 219 14.07 10.10 -18.29
CA THR A 219 13.72 10.96 -19.43
C THR A 219 13.67 12.42 -19.05
N GLU A 220 13.41 12.73 -17.76
CA GLU A 220 13.44 14.09 -17.23
C GLU A 220 14.89 14.56 -17.07
N ILE A 221 15.38 15.26 -18.08
CA ILE A 221 16.76 15.71 -18.14
C ILE A 221 16.82 17.18 -17.78
N PHE A 222 17.63 17.48 -16.77
CA PHE A 222 17.94 18.84 -16.31
C PHE A 222 19.22 19.35 -16.96
N ASN A 223 19.42 20.65 -16.90
CA ASN A 223 20.68 21.27 -17.20
C ASN A 223 21.29 21.94 -15.94
N SER A 224 22.49 22.41 -16.05
CA SER A 224 23.23 23.02 -14.94
C SER A 224 22.59 24.28 -14.34
N TYR A 225 21.70 24.95 -15.06
CA TYR A 225 20.97 26.12 -14.58
C TYR A 225 19.70 25.75 -13.79
N ASN A 226 18.89 24.84 -14.35
CA ASN A 226 17.58 24.47 -13.79
C ASN A 226 17.63 23.29 -12.80
N ALA A 227 18.76 22.60 -12.67
CA ALA A 227 18.92 21.51 -11.69
C ALA A 227 18.68 22.05 -10.26
N PRO A 228 17.71 21.50 -9.51
CA PRO A 228 17.39 21.94 -8.17
C PRO A 228 18.49 21.56 -7.17
N PHE A 229 18.70 22.39 -6.15
CA PHE A 229 19.66 22.11 -5.07
C PHE A 229 19.19 20.94 -4.20
N GLY A 230 20.12 20.05 -3.85
CA GLY A 230 19.89 18.95 -2.92
C GLY A 230 19.03 17.79 -3.45
N LYS A 231 18.44 17.91 -4.63
CA LYS A 231 17.68 16.83 -5.27
C LYS A 231 18.56 16.05 -6.25
N ARG A 232 18.29 14.76 -6.37
CA ARG A 232 18.92 13.89 -7.37
C ARG A 232 18.22 14.09 -8.69
N VAL A 233 18.99 14.40 -9.74
CA VAL A 233 18.50 14.62 -11.11
C VAL A 233 19.44 13.99 -12.13
N PHE A 234 19.01 13.94 -13.39
CA PHE A 234 19.84 13.52 -14.53
C PHE A 234 20.24 14.73 -15.37
N ILE A 235 21.53 14.80 -15.70
CA ILE A 235 22.07 15.75 -16.67
C ILE A 235 22.73 14.96 -17.79
N CYS A 236 22.41 15.30 -19.04
CA CYS A 236 23.05 14.74 -20.22
C CYS A 236 24.15 15.70 -20.69
N GLY A 237 25.29 15.16 -21.08
CA GLY A 237 26.37 15.99 -21.63
C GLY A 237 27.53 15.18 -22.18
N ASN A 238 28.51 15.91 -22.74
CA ASN A 238 29.75 15.32 -23.21
C ASN A 238 30.84 15.43 -22.14
N ILE A 239 31.61 14.38 -21.95
CA ILE A 239 32.74 14.37 -21.01
C ILE A 239 33.88 15.18 -21.64
N GLU A 240 34.25 16.29 -21.03
CA GLU A 240 35.43 17.07 -21.41
C GLU A 240 36.70 16.49 -20.80
N SER A 241 36.66 16.15 -19.53
CA SER A 241 37.75 15.47 -18.86
C SER A 241 37.23 14.53 -17.74
N PHE A 242 37.93 13.42 -17.52
CA PHE A 242 37.61 12.48 -16.46
C PHE A 242 38.88 11.91 -15.87
N SER A 243 39.15 12.22 -14.60
CA SER A 243 40.39 11.84 -13.92
C SER A 243 40.10 11.17 -12.56
N ALA A 244 40.94 10.20 -12.21
CA ALA A 244 40.93 9.57 -10.88
C ALA A 244 41.98 10.22 -9.98
N ASN A 245 41.68 10.30 -8.68
CA ASN A 245 42.65 10.76 -7.67
C ASN A 245 43.13 9.59 -6.78
N LEU A 246 44.14 9.87 -5.95
CA LEU A 246 44.75 8.86 -5.08
C LEU A 246 43.82 8.23 -4.05
N ASN A 247 42.66 8.87 -3.75
CA ASN A 247 41.71 8.41 -2.75
C ASN A 247 40.57 7.57 -3.35
N ARG A 248 40.78 6.93 -4.50
CA ARG A 248 39.77 6.15 -5.26
C ARG A 248 38.55 6.96 -5.71
N ASN A 249 38.61 8.29 -5.66
CA ASN A 249 37.55 9.16 -6.18
C ASN A 249 37.83 9.50 -7.63
N ALA A 250 36.82 9.90 -8.37
CA ALA A 250 36.97 10.41 -9.72
C ALA A 250 36.31 11.78 -9.84
N ARG A 251 36.89 12.63 -10.68
CA ARG A 251 36.38 13.97 -11.02
C ARG A 251 36.13 14.06 -12.51
N MET A 252 34.90 14.40 -12.87
CA MET A 252 34.47 14.61 -14.25
C MET A 252 34.19 16.08 -14.48
N ILE A 253 34.64 16.59 -15.63
CA ILE A 253 34.13 17.84 -16.20
C ILE A 253 33.19 17.44 -17.34
N LEU A 254 31.90 17.77 -17.20
CA LEU A 254 30.84 17.47 -18.15
C LEU A 254 30.34 18.76 -18.78
N ASN A 255 30.28 18.79 -20.09
CA ASN A 255 29.66 19.87 -20.86
C ASN A 255 28.21 19.48 -21.15
N ASP A 256 27.24 20.18 -20.54
CA ASP A 256 25.80 19.92 -20.69
C ASP A 256 25.17 20.67 -21.89
N GLY A 257 26.00 21.27 -22.75
CA GLY A 257 25.57 22.11 -23.87
C GLY A 257 25.34 23.57 -23.48
N GLN A 258 25.32 23.90 -22.18
CA GLN A 258 25.21 25.26 -21.68
C GLN A 258 26.56 25.74 -21.09
N ARG A 259 27.19 24.87 -20.30
CA ARG A 259 28.48 25.14 -19.66
C ARG A 259 29.16 23.86 -19.16
N ASN A 260 30.40 24.03 -18.73
CA ASN A 260 31.13 22.97 -18.05
C ASN A 260 30.78 22.91 -16.56
N ILE A 261 30.40 21.73 -16.07
CA ILE A 261 30.14 21.45 -14.66
C ILE A 261 31.12 20.45 -14.11
N THR A 262 31.46 20.61 -12.84
CA THR A 262 32.35 19.68 -12.13
C THR A 262 31.55 18.68 -11.32
N ILE A 263 31.77 17.40 -11.55
CA ILE A 263 31.09 16.30 -10.90
C ILE A 263 32.11 15.44 -10.15
N ASP A 264 31.96 15.32 -8.86
CA ASP A 264 32.77 14.45 -8.03
C ASP A 264 32.09 13.12 -7.76
N PHE A 265 32.78 12.00 -8.00
CA PHE A 265 32.33 10.63 -7.75
C PHE A 265 33.18 10.01 -6.62
N TRP A 266 32.53 9.63 -5.52
CA TRP A 266 33.19 9.07 -4.35
C TRP A 266 33.38 7.55 -4.49
N GLY A 267 34.60 7.06 -4.26
CA GLY A 267 34.93 5.63 -4.34
C GLY A 267 34.84 5.00 -5.73
N ALA A 268 34.74 5.79 -6.79
CA ALA A 268 34.40 5.35 -8.13
C ALA A 268 35.48 5.62 -9.18
N SER A 269 36.78 5.56 -8.79
CA SER A 269 37.90 5.75 -9.73
C SER A 269 37.90 4.77 -10.91
N TYR A 270 37.26 3.60 -10.77
CA TYR A 270 37.13 2.62 -11.85
C TYR A 270 36.31 3.15 -13.05
N LEU A 271 35.44 4.12 -12.85
CA LEU A 271 34.61 4.72 -13.91
C LEU A 271 35.48 5.40 -14.98
N THR A 272 36.68 5.91 -14.62
CA THR A 272 37.62 6.52 -15.59
C THR A 272 38.20 5.50 -16.58
N LYS A 273 38.11 4.21 -16.27
CA LYS A 273 38.51 3.14 -17.18
C LYS A 273 37.40 2.81 -18.19
N ILE A 274 36.15 3.13 -17.87
CA ILE A 274 34.95 2.81 -18.67
C ILE A 274 34.58 3.98 -19.56
N TYR A 275 34.62 5.20 -19.03
CA TYR A 275 34.20 6.41 -19.73
C TYR A 275 35.39 7.32 -20.04
N ARG A 276 35.36 7.94 -21.21
CA ARG A 276 36.49 8.74 -21.72
C ARG A 276 36.04 10.15 -22.12
N PRO A 277 36.95 11.12 -22.21
CA PRO A 277 36.65 12.42 -22.80
C PRO A 277 36.04 12.28 -24.21
N GLY A 278 35.01 13.06 -24.48
CA GLY A 278 34.22 13.01 -25.73
C GLY A 278 33.04 12.03 -25.71
N ASP A 279 32.87 11.21 -24.66
CA ASP A 279 31.66 10.38 -24.54
C ASP A 279 30.47 11.22 -24.14
N LYS A 280 29.34 11.00 -24.83
CA LYS A 280 28.04 11.53 -24.43
C LYS A 280 27.41 10.59 -23.37
N VAL A 281 27.11 11.13 -22.22
CA VAL A 281 26.63 10.35 -21.07
C VAL A 281 25.48 11.05 -20.35
N TYR A 282 24.67 10.25 -19.66
CA TYR A 282 23.68 10.71 -18.70
C TYR A 282 24.23 10.47 -17.30
N VAL A 283 24.27 11.54 -16.52
CA VAL A 283 24.84 11.43 -15.16
C VAL A 283 23.75 11.70 -14.14
N SER A 284 23.52 10.72 -13.28
CA SER A 284 22.70 10.89 -12.09
C SER A 284 23.52 11.62 -11.03
N LEU A 285 23.07 12.79 -10.59
CA LEU A 285 23.83 13.67 -9.71
C LEU A 285 22.95 14.51 -8.80
N THR A 286 23.58 15.06 -7.77
CA THR A 286 22.95 16.02 -6.84
C THR A 286 23.74 17.32 -6.85
N ARG A 287 23.04 18.44 -7.04
CA ARG A 287 23.65 19.76 -7.01
C ARG A 287 24.01 20.18 -5.58
N ILE A 288 25.30 20.48 -5.35
CA ILE A 288 25.83 20.89 -4.04
C ILE A 288 26.39 22.32 -4.04
N GLY A 289 26.53 22.94 -5.20
CA GLY A 289 27.05 24.30 -5.37
C GLY A 289 26.63 24.88 -6.72
N ARG A 290 27.13 26.07 -7.04
CA ARG A 290 26.78 26.74 -8.30
C ARG A 290 27.13 25.87 -9.51
N ASP A 291 28.37 25.37 -9.54
CA ASP A 291 28.94 24.56 -10.62
C ASP A 291 29.50 23.21 -10.11
N LYS A 292 29.12 22.80 -8.88
CA LYS A 292 29.60 21.59 -8.22
C LYS A 292 28.46 20.61 -7.98
N PHE A 293 28.71 19.36 -8.37
CA PHE A 293 27.74 18.29 -8.26
C PHE A 293 28.38 17.02 -7.71
N ASN A 294 27.63 16.25 -6.94
CA ASN A 294 28.00 14.89 -6.53
C ASN A 294 27.34 13.90 -7.48
N GLY A 295 28.16 13.19 -8.26
CA GLY A 295 27.72 12.12 -9.14
C GLY A 295 27.48 10.82 -8.38
N THR A 296 26.43 10.10 -8.78
CA THR A 296 26.12 8.79 -8.19
C THR A 296 26.21 7.67 -9.20
N GLN A 297 25.89 7.95 -10.46
CA GLN A 297 25.88 6.96 -11.53
C GLN A 297 26.11 7.65 -12.88
N ILE A 298 26.84 6.96 -13.77
CA ILE A 298 26.96 7.34 -15.18
C ILE A 298 26.21 6.28 -15.97
N LEU A 299 25.37 6.72 -16.89
CA LEU A 299 24.56 5.87 -17.74
C LEU A 299 24.88 6.16 -19.21
N PRO A 300 25.08 5.14 -20.03
CA PRO A 300 25.14 5.31 -21.48
C PRO A 300 23.73 5.62 -22.03
N GLU A 301 23.70 6.24 -23.21
CA GLU A 301 22.43 6.62 -23.85
C GLU A 301 21.55 5.40 -24.13
N GLU A 302 22.15 4.28 -24.50
CA GLU A 302 21.46 3.02 -24.78
C GLU A 302 20.73 2.48 -23.54
N GLU A 303 21.34 2.59 -22.36
CA GLU A 303 20.68 2.15 -21.11
C GLU A 303 19.48 3.02 -20.78
N VAL A 304 19.58 4.33 -20.97
CA VAL A 304 18.47 5.26 -20.73
C VAL A 304 17.31 4.98 -21.71
N LYS A 305 17.63 4.74 -22.99
CA LYS A 305 16.61 4.41 -23.99
C LYS A 305 15.97 3.04 -23.77
N SER A 306 16.72 2.07 -23.28
CA SER A 306 16.21 0.72 -23.08
C SER A 306 15.29 0.61 -21.84
N LEU A 307 15.55 1.42 -20.83
CA LEU A 307 14.77 1.44 -19.59
C LEU A 307 14.60 2.90 -19.13
N PRO A 308 13.70 3.66 -19.77
CA PRO A 308 13.52 5.08 -19.49
C PRO A 308 12.95 5.34 -18.09
N ILE A 309 12.09 4.46 -17.61
CA ILE A 309 11.52 4.51 -16.26
C ILE A 309 11.90 3.25 -15.51
N VAL A 310 12.61 3.42 -14.39
CA VAL A 310 13.15 2.32 -13.60
C VAL A 310 12.30 2.10 -12.35
N PRO A 311 11.66 0.94 -12.20
CA PRO A 311 10.92 0.62 -11.00
C PRO A 311 11.88 0.38 -9.83
N ILE A 312 11.57 0.97 -8.68
CA ILE A 312 12.31 0.76 -7.43
C ILE A 312 11.41 0.04 -6.44
N TYR A 313 11.77 -1.20 -6.13
CA TYR A 313 11.02 -2.02 -5.20
C TYR A 313 11.48 -1.83 -3.76
N ARG A 314 10.60 -2.16 -2.82
CA ARG A 314 10.92 -2.15 -1.39
C ARG A 314 12.10 -3.08 -1.10
N GLN A 315 13.11 -2.55 -0.45
CA GLN A 315 14.30 -3.30 -0.07
C GLN A 315 14.33 -3.55 1.44
N SER A 316 15.00 -4.64 1.81
CA SER A 316 15.34 -4.92 3.21
C SER A 316 16.80 -5.31 3.30
N PRO A 317 17.60 -4.66 4.16
CA PRO A 317 18.98 -5.04 4.37
C PRO A 317 19.15 -6.52 4.78
N ARG A 318 18.12 -7.10 5.43
CA ARG A 318 18.10 -8.50 5.86
C ARG A 318 17.81 -9.48 4.70
N ALA A 319 17.17 -9.03 3.64
CA ALA A 319 16.83 -9.85 2.47
C ALA A 319 18.04 -10.05 1.55
N LYS A 320 18.96 -9.08 1.51
CA LYS A 320 20.14 -9.06 0.59
C LYS A 320 19.75 -9.17 -0.89
N ILE A 321 18.53 -8.73 -1.25
CA ILE A 321 18.03 -8.68 -2.62
C ILE A 321 17.97 -7.21 -3.04
N THR A 322 18.53 -6.91 -4.21
CA THR A 322 18.54 -5.55 -4.76
C THR A 322 17.34 -5.35 -5.70
N THR A 323 16.94 -4.10 -5.90
CA THR A 323 15.97 -3.73 -6.93
C THR A 323 16.32 -4.31 -8.30
N LYS A 324 17.60 -4.30 -8.67
CA LYS A 324 18.07 -4.84 -9.94
C LYS A 324 17.68 -6.30 -10.15
N VAL A 325 17.83 -7.12 -9.12
CA VAL A 325 17.44 -8.54 -9.15
C VAL A 325 15.92 -8.69 -9.32
N LEU A 326 15.15 -7.88 -8.58
CA LEU A 326 13.67 -7.92 -8.69
C LEU A 326 13.22 -7.47 -10.08
N THR A 327 13.80 -6.38 -10.61
CA THR A 327 13.51 -5.89 -11.96
C THR A 327 13.80 -6.96 -13.01
N SER A 328 14.95 -7.64 -12.93
CA SER A 328 15.30 -8.72 -13.86
C SER A 328 14.33 -9.89 -13.77
N ALA A 329 13.95 -10.30 -12.57
CA ALA A 329 12.97 -11.38 -12.37
C ALA A 329 11.60 -11.05 -12.98
N VAL A 330 11.13 -9.82 -12.80
CA VAL A 330 9.87 -9.36 -13.41
C VAL A 330 9.99 -9.34 -14.93
N GLN A 331 11.11 -8.84 -15.48
CA GLN A 331 11.33 -8.83 -16.94
C GLN A 331 11.32 -10.24 -17.51
N GLU A 332 12.01 -11.19 -16.86
CA GLU A 332 12.03 -12.59 -17.28
C GLU A 332 10.63 -13.19 -17.30
N LEU A 333 9.90 -12.98 -16.21
CA LEU A 333 8.53 -13.49 -16.10
C LEU A 333 7.62 -12.91 -17.20
N LEU A 334 7.66 -11.61 -17.44
CA LEU A 334 6.84 -10.95 -18.47
C LEU A 334 7.20 -11.34 -19.90
N LEU A 335 8.43 -11.82 -20.12
CA LEU A 335 8.89 -12.31 -21.43
C LEU A 335 8.50 -13.76 -21.69
N ARG A 336 8.61 -14.62 -20.67
CA ARG A 336 8.47 -16.07 -20.83
C ARG A 336 7.08 -16.60 -20.49
N PHE A 337 6.24 -15.79 -19.87
CA PHE A 337 4.86 -16.16 -19.57
C PHE A 337 3.90 -15.33 -20.42
N ASP A 338 3.02 -15.99 -21.14
CA ASP A 338 1.93 -15.33 -21.86
C ASP A 338 0.66 -15.28 -21.00
N GLY A 339 0.44 -14.16 -20.33
CA GLY A 339 -0.73 -13.94 -19.48
C GLY A 339 -1.89 -13.22 -20.19
N THR A 340 -1.94 -13.19 -21.52
CA THR A 340 -2.95 -12.43 -22.27
C THR A 340 -4.38 -12.87 -22.01
N ASN A 341 -4.59 -14.11 -21.60
CA ASN A 341 -5.90 -14.66 -21.28
C ASN A 341 -6.31 -14.50 -19.80
N ILE A 342 -5.39 -14.11 -18.91
CA ILE A 342 -5.72 -13.92 -17.50
C ILE A 342 -6.76 -12.82 -17.35
N GLY A 343 -7.87 -13.12 -16.66
CA GLY A 343 -8.95 -12.17 -16.42
C GLY A 343 -9.72 -11.76 -17.69
N HIS A 344 -9.71 -12.58 -18.74
CA HIS A 344 -10.38 -12.30 -20.02
C HIS A 344 -11.90 -12.08 -19.90
N TYR A 345 -12.52 -12.59 -18.84
CA TYR A 345 -13.94 -12.43 -18.50
C TYR A 345 -14.27 -11.04 -17.90
N ILE A 346 -13.27 -10.23 -17.52
CA ILE A 346 -13.46 -8.86 -17.03
C ILE A 346 -13.61 -7.93 -18.23
N LYS A 347 -14.82 -7.38 -18.45
CA LYS A 347 -15.15 -6.61 -19.67
C LYS A 347 -15.09 -5.09 -19.51
N HIS A 348 -15.29 -4.59 -18.29
CA HIS A 348 -15.35 -3.16 -18.02
C HIS A 348 -13.99 -2.53 -17.70
N ASN A 349 -12.92 -3.33 -17.63
CA ASN A 349 -11.57 -2.81 -17.49
C ASN A 349 -11.13 -2.08 -18.78
N LYS A 350 -10.42 -0.98 -18.66
CA LYS A 350 -9.87 -0.21 -19.80
C LYS A 350 -8.79 -0.98 -20.55
N GLU A 351 -8.06 -1.82 -19.83
CA GLU A 351 -7.00 -2.68 -20.35
C GLU A 351 -7.07 -4.06 -19.71
N ARG A 352 -6.61 -5.08 -20.42
CA ARG A 352 -6.48 -6.44 -19.89
C ARG A 352 -5.54 -6.46 -18.68
N LEU A 353 -5.81 -7.31 -17.71
CA LEU A 353 -5.01 -7.46 -16.49
C LEU A 353 -3.50 -7.64 -16.80
N TRP A 354 -3.17 -8.49 -17.75
CA TRP A 354 -1.78 -8.74 -18.13
C TRP A 354 -1.06 -7.50 -18.67
N THR A 355 -1.73 -6.71 -19.49
CA THR A 355 -1.20 -5.43 -20.00
C THR A 355 -0.98 -4.44 -18.87
N SER A 356 -1.93 -4.33 -17.96
CA SER A 356 -1.79 -3.47 -16.78
C SER A 356 -0.66 -3.90 -15.87
N LEU A 357 -0.43 -5.20 -15.69
CA LEU A 357 0.72 -5.70 -14.92
C LEU A 357 2.06 -5.37 -15.61
N LYS A 358 2.13 -5.44 -16.94
CA LYS A 358 3.33 -5.00 -17.68
C LYS A 358 3.62 -3.52 -17.45
N LYS A 359 2.59 -2.66 -17.59
CA LYS A 359 2.69 -1.22 -17.40
C LYS A 359 2.94 -0.81 -15.95
N LEU A 360 2.42 -1.58 -14.98
CA LEU A 360 2.72 -1.39 -13.56
C LEU A 360 4.22 -1.43 -13.29
N HIS A 361 4.94 -2.34 -13.94
CA HIS A 361 6.37 -2.49 -13.71
C HIS A 361 7.22 -1.64 -14.65
N PHE A 362 6.79 -1.47 -15.88
CA PHE A 362 7.52 -0.77 -16.94
C PHE A 362 6.61 0.20 -17.71
N PRO A 363 6.15 1.29 -17.05
CA PRO A 363 5.36 2.30 -17.72
C PRO A 363 6.22 3.09 -18.69
N GLU A 364 5.64 3.61 -19.77
CA GLU A 364 6.32 4.48 -20.72
C GLU A 364 6.47 5.91 -20.17
N ASN A 365 5.52 6.34 -19.35
CA ASN A 365 5.52 7.66 -18.70
C ASN A 365 4.74 7.61 -17.38
N VAL A 366 4.83 8.67 -16.59
CA VAL A 366 4.18 8.77 -15.26
C VAL A 366 2.65 8.75 -15.37
N THR A 367 2.08 9.37 -16.42
CA THR A 367 0.61 9.39 -16.62
C THR A 367 0.06 7.99 -16.86
N GLU A 368 0.76 7.18 -17.65
CA GLU A 368 0.39 5.77 -17.90
C GLU A 368 0.37 4.94 -16.61
N TYR A 369 1.27 5.23 -15.69
CA TYR A 369 1.29 4.57 -14.38
C TYR A 369 0.02 4.85 -13.58
N ASP A 370 -0.44 6.09 -13.50
CA ASP A 370 -1.65 6.46 -12.76
C ASP A 370 -2.90 5.82 -13.40
N GLU A 371 -3.00 5.82 -14.73
CA GLU A 371 -4.07 5.12 -15.44
C GLU A 371 -4.06 3.60 -15.18
N THR A 372 -2.86 3.02 -15.13
CA THR A 372 -2.68 1.60 -14.82
C THR A 372 -3.11 1.27 -13.40
N LEU A 373 -2.78 2.12 -12.43
CA LEU A 373 -3.24 1.93 -11.04
C LEU A 373 -4.76 1.96 -10.94
N ASN A 374 -5.41 2.89 -11.62
CA ASN A 374 -6.88 2.98 -11.64
C ASN A 374 -7.51 1.70 -12.21
N ASN A 375 -6.92 1.16 -13.28
CA ASN A 375 -7.41 -0.10 -13.87
C ASN A 375 -7.18 -1.31 -12.95
N LEU A 376 -6.01 -1.41 -12.31
CA LEU A 376 -5.72 -2.47 -11.35
C LEU A 376 -6.59 -2.36 -10.09
N SER A 377 -6.92 -1.15 -9.65
CA SER A 377 -7.87 -0.89 -8.57
C SER A 377 -9.25 -1.42 -8.91
N TYR A 378 -9.72 -1.20 -10.14
CA TYR A 378 -10.99 -1.77 -10.61
C TYR A 378 -10.97 -3.31 -10.57
N ILE A 379 -9.90 -3.92 -11.09
CA ILE A 379 -9.76 -5.39 -11.12
C ILE A 379 -9.73 -5.97 -9.70
N GLU A 380 -9.03 -5.31 -8.78
CA GLU A 380 -8.99 -5.72 -7.37
C GLU A 380 -10.36 -5.66 -6.72
N LEU A 381 -11.10 -4.58 -6.95
CA LEU A 381 -12.49 -4.43 -6.50
C LEU A 381 -13.41 -5.49 -7.12
N PHE A 382 -13.28 -5.78 -8.42
CA PHE A 382 -14.05 -6.80 -9.10
C PHE A 382 -13.85 -8.19 -8.46
N TYR A 383 -12.61 -8.62 -8.26
CA TYR A 383 -12.31 -9.90 -7.63
C TYR A 383 -12.86 -9.98 -6.21
N MET A 384 -12.77 -8.90 -5.47
CA MET A 384 -13.32 -8.86 -4.12
C MET A 384 -14.84 -8.94 -4.12
N GLN A 385 -15.51 -8.22 -5.01
CA GLN A 385 -16.97 -8.31 -5.15
C GLN A 385 -17.42 -9.70 -5.63
N LEU A 386 -16.62 -10.37 -6.44
CA LEU A 386 -16.90 -11.73 -6.87
C LEU A 386 -16.85 -12.74 -5.70
N ILE A 387 -15.86 -12.65 -4.84
CA ILE A 387 -15.78 -13.45 -3.61
C ILE A 387 -16.96 -13.14 -2.68
N PHE A 388 -17.33 -11.88 -2.55
CA PHE A 388 -18.50 -11.49 -1.76
C PHE A 388 -19.80 -12.06 -2.33
N GLU A 389 -20.00 -12.01 -3.65
CA GLU A 389 -21.16 -12.62 -4.29
C GLU A 389 -21.19 -14.14 -4.06
N HIS A 390 -20.02 -14.79 -4.14
CA HIS A 390 -19.91 -16.23 -3.84
C HIS A 390 -20.30 -16.54 -2.38
N LYS A 391 -19.76 -15.83 -1.42
CA LYS A 391 -20.10 -15.98 -0.01
C LYS A 391 -21.57 -15.72 0.26
N LYS A 392 -22.10 -14.64 -0.31
CA LYS A 392 -23.52 -14.29 -0.22
C LYS A 392 -24.42 -15.42 -0.72
N ARG A 393 -24.16 -15.94 -1.94
CA ARG A 393 -24.97 -17.04 -2.53
C ARG A 393 -24.88 -18.35 -1.74
N ASN A 394 -23.73 -18.60 -1.11
CA ASN A 394 -23.58 -19.75 -0.23
C ASN A 394 -24.32 -19.54 1.10
N THR A 395 -24.34 -18.31 1.63
CA THR A 395 -25.10 -17.96 2.84
C THR A 395 -26.60 -17.92 2.57
N GLU A 396 -27.06 -17.40 1.44
CA GLU A 396 -28.46 -17.43 1.00
C GLU A 396 -29.04 -18.87 0.85
N LYS A 397 -28.15 -19.86 0.61
CA LYS A 397 -28.56 -21.29 0.64
C LYS A 397 -28.68 -21.83 2.05
N ALA A 398 -28.12 -21.16 3.06
CA ALA A 398 -28.26 -21.55 4.45
C ALA A 398 -29.65 -21.14 4.94
N LEU A 399 -30.46 -22.14 5.31
CA LEU A 399 -31.74 -21.91 5.91
C LEU A 399 -31.59 -21.09 7.20
N GLY A 400 -32.11 -19.87 7.19
CA GLY A 400 -32.24 -19.01 8.36
C GLY A 400 -33.53 -19.30 9.14
N ILE A 401 -33.91 -18.37 9.97
CA ILE A 401 -35.10 -18.45 10.84
C ILE A 401 -36.00 -17.27 10.52
N ALA A 402 -37.09 -17.48 9.85
CA ALA A 402 -38.11 -16.44 9.70
C ALA A 402 -38.73 -16.10 11.06
N LYS A 403 -38.55 -14.87 11.52
CA LYS A 403 -39.12 -14.37 12.78
C LYS A 403 -40.44 -13.64 12.48
N ILE A 404 -41.52 -14.33 12.63
CA ILE A 404 -42.83 -13.82 12.31
C ILE A 404 -43.69 -13.76 13.56
N THR A 405 -44.23 -12.59 13.86
CA THR A 405 -45.21 -12.39 14.90
C THR A 405 -46.24 -11.36 14.44
N ASP A 406 -47.52 -11.60 14.75
CA ASP A 406 -48.61 -10.67 14.42
C ASP A 406 -48.62 -9.46 15.37
N ASN A 407 -48.12 -9.65 16.58
CA ASN A 407 -48.11 -8.59 17.57
C ASN A 407 -46.82 -8.58 18.42
N PRO A 408 -45.78 -7.83 18.03
CA PRO A 408 -44.60 -7.66 18.83
C PRO A 408 -44.87 -6.75 20.04
N LYS A 409 -45.57 -7.28 21.05
CA LYS A 409 -46.10 -6.53 22.20
C LYS A 409 -45.02 -5.95 23.06
N THR A 410 -44.04 -6.79 23.43
CA THR A 410 -42.92 -6.40 24.33
C THR A 410 -42.09 -5.30 23.72
N MET A 411 -41.72 -5.43 22.45
CA MET A 411 -40.95 -4.41 21.70
C MET A 411 -41.74 -3.08 21.61
N LYS A 412 -43.03 -3.12 21.19
CA LYS A 412 -43.84 -1.90 21.03
C LYS A 412 -44.04 -1.17 22.35
N GLU A 413 -44.34 -1.90 23.42
CA GLU A 413 -44.48 -1.33 24.75
C GLU A 413 -43.18 -0.72 25.29
N ALA A 414 -42.03 -1.39 25.06
CA ALA A 414 -40.73 -0.89 25.42
C ALA A 414 -40.35 0.41 24.69
N ILE A 415 -40.62 0.48 23.38
CA ILE A 415 -40.38 1.70 22.58
C ILE A 415 -41.27 2.86 23.04
N LYS A 416 -42.55 2.57 23.34
CA LYS A 416 -43.51 3.59 23.80
C LYS A 416 -43.12 4.18 25.15
N ASN A 417 -42.45 3.42 26.01
CA ASN A 417 -42.00 3.84 27.33
C ASN A 417 -40.60 4.46 27.37
N LEU A 418 -39.95 4.69 26.21
CA LEU A 418 -38.69 5.40 26.17
C LEU A 418 -38.85 6.83 26.69
N PRO A 419 -37.85 7.40 27.39
CA PRO A 419 -37.88 8.77 27.91
C PRO A 419 -37.73 9.86 26.82
N TYR A 420 -37.72 9.45 25.54
CA TYR A 420 -37.59 10.30 24.36
C TYR A 420 -38.29 9.65 23.16
N GLU A 421 -38.69 10.45 22.21
CA GLU A 421 -39.23 9.97 20.94
C GLU A 421 -38.11 9.51 20.00
N LEU A 422 -38.38 8.42 19.25
CA LEU A 422 -37.46 8.02 18.16
C LEU A 422 -37.55 9.04 17.02
N THR A 423 -36.39 9.27 16.37
CA THR A 423 -36.35 10.07 15.13
C THR A 423 -37.17 9.42 14.04
N LYS A 424 -37.78 10.25 13.14
CA LYS A 424 -38.69 9.80 12.07
C LYS A 424 -38.21 10.31 10.71
N GLY A 425 -38.51 9.59 9.64
CA GLY A 425 -38.14 9.91 8.27
C GLY A 425 -36.93 9.13 7.78
N GLU A 426 -36.30 9.57 6.70
CA GLU A 426 -35.16 8.92 6.10
C GLU A 426 -33.91 9.02 7.01
N GLY A 427 -33.14 7.92 7.13
CA GLY A 427 -31.97 7.82 8.00
C GLY A 427 -32.28 7.91 9.49
N SER A 428 -33.51 7.62 9.91
CA SER A 428 -33.98 7.72 11.29
C SER A 428 -33.88 6.38 12.05
N GLN A 429 -33.98 6.45 13.37
CA GLN A 429 -34.08 5.29 14.26
C GLN A 429 -35.29 4.42 13.96
N GLU A 430 -36.46 5.03 13.67
CA GLU A 430 -37.70 4.31 13.34
C GLU A 430 -37.56 3.54 12.03
N GLU A 431 -37.01 4.15 10.99
CA GLU A 431 -36.73 3.49 9.71
C GLU A 431 -35.75 2.32 9.90
N ALA A 432 -34.67 2.52 10.67
CA ALA A 432 -33.69 1.47 10.95
C ALA A 432 -34.33 0.25 11.63
N ILE A 433 -35.19 0.46 12.65
CA ILE A 433 -35.95 -0.62 13.31
C ILE A 433 -36.85 -1.34 12.32
N LYS A 434 -37.59 -0.60 11.48
CA LYS A 434 -38.47 -1.20 10.47
C LYS A 434 -37.70 -2.07 9.47
N LYS A 435 -36.57 -1.60 8.98
CA LYS A 435 -35.70 -2.35 8.04
C LYS A 435 -35.17 -3.62 8.70
N ILE A 436 -34.66 -3.54 9.94
CA ILE A 436 -34.21 -4.71 10.69
C ILE A 436 -35.31 -5.74 10.83
N ILE A 437 -36.50 -5.33 11.27
CA ILE A 437 -37.63 -6.23 11.46
C ILE A 437 -38.04 -6.87 10.14
N GLN A 438 -38.07 -6.11 9.03
CA GLN A 438 -38.37 -6.64 7.72
C GLN A 438 -37.40 -7.76 7.33
N LYS A 439 -36.09 -7.55 7.58
CA LYS A 439 -35.04 -8.53 7.28
C LYS A 439 -35.16 -9.77 8.18
N LEU A 440 -35.41 -9.60 9.47
CA LEU A 440 -35.60 -10.72 10.38
C LEU A 440 -36.81 -11.61 10.05
N LYS A 441 -37.77 -11.15 9.24
CA LYS A 441 -38.89 -11.94 8.74
C LYS A 441 -38.54 -12.87 7.58
N GLU A 442 -37.42 -12.64 6.92
CA GLU A 442 -36.98 -13.46 5.79
C GLU A 442 -36.50 -14.85 6.26
N PRO A 443 -36.70 -15.90 5.44
CA PRO A 443 -36.29 -17.26 5.80
C PRO A 443 -34.78 -17.52 5.63
N THR A 444 -34.04 -16.52 5.26
CA THR A 444 -32.57 -16.54 5.08
C THR A 444 -31.88 -16.01 6.31
N ALA A 445 -30.63 -16.44 6.53
CA ALA A 445 -29.85 -15.90 7.62
C ALA A 445 -29.31 -14.51 7.20
N GLU A 446 -29.73 -13.49 7.93
CA GLU A 446 -29.36 -12.11 7.61
C GLU A 446 -28.11 -11.64 8.37
N ASN A 447 -27.24 -10.91 7.67
CA ASN A 447 -26.08 -10.24 8.24
C ASN A 447 -26.24 -8.73 8.07
N LEU A 448 -26.61 -8.05 9.15
CA LEU A 448 -26.97 -6.65 9.16
C LEU A 448 -25.88 -5.82 9.85
N LEU A 449 -25.56 -4.63 9.31
CA LEU A 449 -24.62 -3.68 9.91
C LEU A 449 -25.29 -2.32 10.10
N ILE A 450 -25.37 -1.87 11.35
CA ILE A 450 -25.76 -0.50 11.69
C ILE A 450 -24.51 0.40 11.66
N SER A 451 -24.48 1.32 10.72
CA SER A 451 -23.50 2.40 10.64
C SER A 451 -24.13 3.71 11.11
N ALA A 452 -23.63 4.24 12.20
CA ALA A 452 -24.21 5.43 12.80
C ALA A 452 -23.20 6.16 13.70
N ASP A 453 -23.33 7.47 13.80
CA ASP A 453 -22.47 8.30 14.65
C ASP A 453 -22.65 7.98 16.15
N THR A 454 -21.73 8.46 16.96
CA THR A 454 -21.79 8.35 18.42
C THR A 454 -23.03 9.04 18.97
N GLY A 455 -23.77 8.35 19.86
CA GLY A 455 -24.98 8.87 20.46
C GLY A 455 -26.20 8.94 19.56
N SER A 456 -26.22 8.26 18.42
CA SER A 456 -27.40 8.10 17.54
C SER A 456 -28.45 7.11 18.05
N GLY A 457 -28.22 6.47 19.20
CA GLY A 457 -29.18 5.53 19.80
C GLY A 457 -29.07 4.08 19.29
N LYS A 458 -27.90 3.67 18.80
CA LYS A 458 -27.63 2.27 18.35
C LYS A 458 -28.07 1.22 19.35
N SER A 459 -27.73 1.40 20.62
CA SER A 459 -28.09 0.43 21.68
C SER A 459 -29.60 0.26 21.85
N THR A 460 -30.39 1.31 21.67
CA THR A 460 -31.86 1.25 21.70
C THR A 460 -32.40 0.43 20.53
N ILE A 461 -31.86 0.62 19.34
CA ILE A 461 -32.24 -0.12 18.14
C ILE A 461 -31.90 -1.61 18.30
N ALA A 462 -30.71 -1.92 18.79
CA ALA A 462 -30.29 -3.29 19.11
C ALA A 462 -31.20 -3.94 20.15
N SER A 463 -31.55 -3.21 21.21
CA SER A 463 -32.49 -3.69 22.21
C SER A 463 -33.87 -3.96 21.63
N ALA A 464 -34.37 -3.09 20.74
CA ALA A 464 -35.64 -3.30 20.04
C ALA A 464 -35.60 -4.55 19.15
N ALA A 465 -34.50 -4.81 18.45
CA ALA A 465 -34.33 -6.04 17.65
C ALA A 465 -34.28 -7.31 18.52
N CYS A 466 -33.61 -7.26 19.67
CA CYS A 466 -33.66 -8.37 20.65
C CYS A 466 -35.08 -8.62 21.16
N LEU A 467 -35.79 -7.57 21.53
CA LEU A 467 -37.17 -7.70 22.03
C LEU A 467 -38.13 -8.23 20.95
N TYR A 468 -37.97 -7.81 19.71
CA TYR A 468 -38.72 -8.40 18.60
C TYR A 468 -38.44 -9.89 18.45
N THR A 469 -37.19 -10.30 18.56
CA THR A 469 -36.78 -11.71 18.49
C THR A 469 -37.40 -12.54 19.62
N VAL A 470 -37.48 -11.98 20.82
CA VAL A 470 -38.13 -12.58 22.00
C VAL A 470 -39.62 -12.68 21.78
N ASP A 471 -40.30 -11.66 21.26
CA ASP A 471 -41.72 -11.69 20.89
C ASP A 471 -42.07 -12.78 19.84
N CYS A 472 -41.06 -13.22 19.06
CA CYS A 472 -41.15 -14.35 18.13
C CYS A 472 -40.86 -15.72 18.75
N GLY A 473 -40.56 -15.80 20.08
CA GLY A 473 -40.25 -17.04 20.80
C GLY A 473 -38.81 -17.54 20.67
N TYR A 474 -37.86 -16.68 20.30
CA TYR A 474 -36.45 -17.01 20.18
C TYR A 474 -35.62 -16.26 21.22
N GLN A 475 -34.48 -16.86 21.58
CA GLN A 475 -33.46 -16.19 22.41
C GLN A 475 -32.65 -15.19 21.58
N ALA A 476 -32.16 -14.14 22.22
CA ALA A 476 -31.19 -13.21 21.64
C ALA A 476 -29.93 -13.10 22.52
N CYS A 477 -28.78 -12.82 21.90
CA CYS A 477 -27.57 -12.46 22.62
C CYS A 477 -27.01 -11.12 22.17
N LEU A 478 -26.43 -10.38 23.13
CA LEU A 478 -25.87 -9.04 22.90
C LEU A 478 -24.44 -9.00 23.43
N LEU A 479 -23.47 -8.83 22.52
CA LEU A 479 -22.05 -8.83 22.84
C LEU A 479 -21.50 -7.41 22.93
N GLY A 480 -20.81 -7.11 24.04
CA GLY A 480 -19.98 -5.90 24.17
C GLY A 480 -18.49 -6.29 24.23
N PRO A 481 -17.58 -5.49 23.59
CA PRO A 481 -16.17 -5.85 23.51
C PRO A 481 -15.43 -5.77 24.86
N THR A 482 -15.96 -5.05 25.82
CA THR A 482 -15.39 -4.91 27.17
C THR A 482 -16.46 -5.08 28.24
N GLU A 483 -16.02 -5.40 29.48
CA GLU A 483 -16.94 -5.57 30.61
C GLU A 483 -17.76 -4.30 30.90
N ILE A 484 -17.13 -3.14 30.77
CA ILE A 484 -17.79 -1.84 31.00
C ILE A 484 -18.90 -1.63 29.95
N LEU A 485 -18.59 -1.85 28.68
CA LEU A 485 -19.60 -1.72 27.60
C LEU A 485 -20.71 -2.73 27.70
N ALA A 486 -20.37 -4.01 27.92
CA ALA A 486 -21.37 -5.06 28.09
C ALA A 486 -22.28 -4.76 29.29
N LYS A 487 -21.75 -4.23 30.38
CA LYS A 487 -22.54 -3.81 31.54
C LYS A 487 -23.44 -2.61 31.22
N GLN A 488 -22.94 -1.63 30.47
CA GLN A 488 -23.79 -0.49 30.02
C GLN A 488 -24.90 -0.93 29.08
N LEU A 489 -24.63 -1.86 28.16
CA LEU A 489 -25.66 -2.46 27.30
C LEU A 489 -26.72 -3.16 28.14
N TYR A 490 -26.31 -3.94 29.16
CA TYR A 490 -27.19 -4.60 30.09
C TYR A 490 -28.06 -3.58 30.88
N ASP A 491 -27.43 -2.56 31.48
CA ASP A 491 -28.14 -1.54 32.26
C ASP A 491 -29.13 -0.75 31.40
N THR A 492 -28.75 -0.45 30.14
CA THR A 492 -29.64 0.20 29.15
C THR A 492 -30.82 -0.68 28.79
N PHE A 493 -30.56 -1.96 28.53
CA PHE A 493 -31.61 -2.94 28.22
C PHE A 493 -32.58 -3.11 29.40
N VAL A 494 -32.05 -3.27 30.60
CA VAL A 494 -32.85 -3.38 31.83
C VAL A 494 -33.70 -2.14 32.06
N LYS A 495 -33.16 -0.93 31.90
CA LYS A 495 -33.94 0.31 31.99
C LYS A 495 -35.11 0.34 30.98
N MET A 496 -34.88 -0.14 29.78
CA MET A 496 -35.91 -0.18 28.72
C MET A 496 -37.07 -1.13 29.05
N ILE A 497 -36.76 -2.28 29.65
CA ILE A 497 -37.79 -3.27 30.01
C ILE A 497 -38.40 -3.05 31.40
N THR A 498 -37.81 -2.22 32.25
CA THR A 498 -38.29 -2.01 33.64
C THR A 498 -39.74 -1.57 33.71
N PRO A 499 -40.28 -0.69 32.83
CA PRO A 499 -41.70 -0.28 32.82
C PRO A 499 -42.68 -1.36 32.36
N LEU A 500 -42.20 -2.45 31.74
CA LEU A 500 -43.06 -3.48 31.12
C LEU A 500 -43.78 -4.32 32.21
N LYS A 501 -44.99 -4.77 31.91
CA LYS A 501 -45.75 -5.70 32.78
C LYS A 501 -45.16 -7.13 32.65
N ASP A 502 -45.01 -7.57 31.43
CA ASP A 502 -44.46 -8.89 31.07
C ASP A 502 -43.00 -8.68 30.67
N LYS A 503 -42.07 -8.84 31.61
CA LYS A 503 -40.63 -8.58 31.41
C LYS A 503 -39.96 -9.82 30.88
N PRO A 504 -39.16 -9.72 29.78
CA PRO A 504 -38.26 -10.78 29.40
C PRO A 504 -37.19 -11.01 30.47
N VAL A 505 -36.74 -12.26 30.60
CA VAL A 505 -35.66 -12.64 31.54
C VAL A 505 -34.33 -12.34 30.89
N VAL A 506 -33.57 -11.43 31.50
CA VAL A 506 -32.27 -10.99 31.02
C VAL A 506 -31.17 -11.38 31.98
N ALA A 507 -30.11 -11.99 31.47
CA ALA A 507 -28.92 -12.34 32.25
C ALA A 507 -27.67 -11.61 31.75
N TYR A 508 -26.72 -11.37 32.66
CA TYR A 508 -25.43 -10.77 32.36
C TYR A 508 -24.30 -11.78 32.64
N LEU A 509 -23.37 -11.95 31.68
CA LEU A 509 -22.24 -12.88 31.84
C LEU A 509 -20.94 -12.23 31.38
N SER A 510 -19.96 -12.15 32.25
CA SER A 510 -18.62 -11.66 31.95
C SER A 510 -17.54 -12.60 32.52
N GLY A 511 -16.28 -12.27 32.22
CA GLY A 511 -15.14 -12.97 32.80
C GLY A 511 -15.06 -12.86 34.34
N ALA A 512 -15.63 -11.82 34.92
CA ALA A 512 -15.65 -11.59 36.36
C ALA A 512 -16.82 -12.28 37.09
N THR A 513 -17.76 -12.90 36.40
CA THR A 513 -18.93 -13.58 36.98
C THR A 513 -18.46 -14.79 37.79
N LYS A 514 -18.91 -14.89 39.08
CA LYS A 514 -18.54 -15.97 39.99
C LYS A 514 -18.96 -17.35 39.46
N ALA A 515 -18.15 -18.38 39.73
CA ALA A 515 -18.33 -19.71 39.13
C ALA A 515 -19.72 -20.33 39.41
N LYS A 516 -20.31 -20.11 40.58
CA LYS A 516 -21.66 -20.59 40.93
C LYS A 516 -22.73 -19.90 40.08
N GLU A 517 -22.71 -18.59 40.06
CA GLU A 517 -23.65 -17.74 39.27
C GLU A 517 -23.52 -18.03 37.79
N LYS A 518 -22.29 -18.21 37.31
CA LYS A 518 -22.02 -18.60 35.94
C LYS A 518 -22.71 -19.90 35.55
N ARG A 519 -22.62 -20.94 36.38
CA ARG A 519 -23.28 -22.23 36.15
C ARG A 519 -24.81 -22.08 36.12
N GLU A 520 -25.38 -21.30 37.01
CA GLU A 520 -26.81 -21.02 37.06
C GLU A 520 -27.29 -20.33 35.79
N ILE A 521 -26.60 -19.29 35.34
CA ILE A 521 -26.89 -18.57 34.09
C ILE A 521 -26.80 -19.52 32.89
N LEU A 522 -25.70 -20.29 32.77
CA LEU A 522 -25.51 -21.23 31.65
C LEU A 522 -26.64 -22.27 31.59
N ASN A 523 -27.05 -22.82 32.71
CA ASN A 523 -28.18 -23.76 32.76
C ASN A 523 -29.49 -23.09 32.40
N ALA A 524 -29.74 -21.88 32.85
CA ALA A 524 -30.95 -21.10 32.52
C ALA A 524 -31.01 -20.78 31.03
N VAL A 525 -29.91 -20.40 30.38
CA VAL A 525 -29.84 -20.19 28.95
C VAL A 525 -30.11 -21.48 28.17
N LYS A 526 -29.46 -22.58 28.59
CA LYS A 526 -29.63 -23.89 27.95
C LYS A 526 -31.08 -24.41 28.08
N ASN A 527 -31.74 -24.12 29.15
CA ASN A 527 -33.16 -24.53 29.40
C ASN A 527 -34.17 -23.56 28.79
N GLY A 528 -33.74 -22.45 28.18
CA GLY A 528 -34.59 -21.45 27.55
C GLY A 528 -35.35 -20.56 28.53
N THR A 529 -34.95 -20.49 29.80
CA THR A 529 -35.52 -19.60 30.81
C THR A 529 -34.95 -18.20 30.81
N VAL A 530 -33.83 -17.98 30.12
CA VAL A 530 -33.26 -16.67 29.82
C VAL A 530 -33.55 -16.31 28.38
N ASP A 531 -34.27 -15.22 28.18
CA ASP A 531 -34.64 -14.73 26.84
C ASP A 531 -33.54 -13.96 26.17
N VAL A 532 -32.79 -13.14 26.94
CA VAL A 532 -31.70 -12.32 26.41
C VAL A 532 -30.43 -12.49 27.28
N LEU A 533 -29.33 -12.92 26.66
CA LEU A 533 -28.03 -12.99 27.32
C LEU A 533 -27.13 -11.84 26.84
N ILE A 534 -26.67 -11.02 27.78
CA ILE A 534 -25.78 -9.87 27.50
C ILE A 534 -24.44 -10.12 28.15
N GLY A 535 -23.34 -9.90 27.44
CA GLY A 535 -22.03 -10.13 28.03
C GLY A 535 -20.85 -9.83 27.09
N THR A 536 -19.68 -10.33 27.51
CA THR A 536 -18.44 -10.19 26.76
C THR A 536 -18.15 -11.48 25.97
N HIS A 537 -16.91 -11.69 25.53
CA HIS A 537 -16.46 -12.93 24.87
C HIS A 537 -16.87 -14.24 25.62
N SER A 538 -17.21 -14.13 26.89
CA SER A 538 -17.67 -15.28 27.70
C SER A 538 -18.96 -15.91 27.22
N ILE A 539 -19.76 -15.19 26.39
CA ILE A 539 -21.05 -15.71 25.84
C ILE A 539 -20.89 -16.36 24.45
N LEU A 540 -19.69 -16.35 23.87
CA LEU A 540 -19.43 -16.93 22.55
C LEU A 540 -19.61 -18.46 22.51
N ASN A 541 -19.22 -19.14 23.59
CA ASN A 541 -19.23 -20.61 23.69
C ASN A 541 -20.37 -21.12 24.59
N VAL A 542 -21.51 -20.42 24.64
CA VAL A 542 -22.67 -20.81 25.43
C VAL A 542 -23.61 -21.64 24.58
N GLU A 543 -24.12 -22.75 25.15
CA GLU A 543 -25.15 -23.56 24.52
C GLU A 543 -26.52 -22.91 24.75
N TYR A 544 -27.11 -22.38 23.71
CA TYR A 544 -28.46 -21.81 23.72
C TYR A 544 -29.52 -22.86 23.41
N ASN A 545 -30.71 -22.66 23.93
CA ASN A 545 -31.87 -23.53 23.61
C ASN A 545 -32.41 -23.24 22.21
N ASN A 546 -32.69 -21.95 21.93
CA ASN A 546 -33.33 -21.51 20.69
C ASN A 546 -32.83 -20.11 20.27
N LEU A 547 -31.51 -19.96 20.04
CA LEU A 547 -30.93 -18.68 19.65
C LEU A 547 -31.46 -18.24 18.28
N GLY A 548 -31.97 -17.01 18.16
CA GLY A 548 -32.50 -16.43 16.93
C GLY A 548 -31.74 -15.22 16.44
N LEU A 549 -31.09 -14.45 17.33
CA LEU A 549 -30.38 -13.24 16.98
C LEU A 549 -29.10 -13.06 17.77
N VAL A 550 -28.03 -12.73 17.09
CA VAL A 550 -26.75 -12.31 17.67
C VAL A 550 -26.57 -10.83 17.39
N VAL A 551 -26.41 -10.01 18.42
CA VAL A 551 -26.06 -8.60 18.28
C VAL A 551 -24.64 -8.38 18.74
N ILE A 552 -23.81 -7.71 17.94
CA ILE A 552 -22.40 -7.43 18.23
C ILE A 552 -22.16 -5.92 18.21
N ASP A 553 -21.79 -5.36 19.33
CA ASP A 553 -21.37 -3.96 19.41
C ASP A 553 -19.88 -3.81 19.14
N GLU A 554 -19.48 -2.81 18.34
CA GLU A 554 -18.10 -2.58 17.91
C GLU A 554 -17.49 -3.82 17.22
N GLN A 555 -18.08 -4.27 16.13
CA GLN A 555 -17.74 -5.47 15.37
C GLN A 555 -16.24 -5.64 15.10
N GLN A 556 -15.52 -4.56 14.84
CA GLN A 556 -14.09 -4.57 14.52
C GLN A 556 -13.20 -5.10 15.67
N LYS A 557 -13.73 -5.30 16.87
CA LYS A 557 -13.03 -5.85 18.04
C LYS A 557 -13.19 -7.35 18.20
N PHE A 558 -13.96 -8.01 17.34
CA PHE A 558 -14.21 -9.45 17.36
C PHE A 558 -13.62 -10.13 16.12
N GLY A 559 -12.94 -11.27 16.31
CA GLY A 559 -12.38 -12.07 15.22
C GLY A 559 -13.47 -12.75 14.36
N ALA A 560 -13.17 -13.02 13.09
CA ALA A 560 -14.11 -13.66 12.15
C ALA A 560 -14.56 -15.05 12.66
N ASN A 561 -13.62 -15.93 13.02
CA ASN A 561 -13.89 -17.29 13.49
C ASN A 561 -14.79 -17.32 14.75
N GLN A 562 -14.68 -16.30 15.62
CA GLN A 562 -15.50 -16.18 16.81
C GLN A 562 -16.97 -15.87 16.48
N ARG A 563 -17.20 -15.12 15.42
CA ARG A 563 -18.54 -14.77 14.92
C ARG A 563 -19.21 -15.98 14.28
N GLU A 564 -18.47 -16.69 13.42
CA GLU A 564 -18.99 -17.90 12.74
C GLU A 564 -19.44 -18.98 13.74
N ALA A 565 -18.67 -19.22 14.79
CA ALA A 565 -19.02 -20.19 15.82
C ALA A 565 -20.39 -19.91 16.48
N LEU A 566 -20.81 -18.64 16.61
CA LEU A 566 -22.14 -18.27 17.10
C LEU A 566 -23.23 -18.47 16.07
N LEU A 567 -22.96 -18.18 14.81
CA LEU A 567 -23.94 -18.33 13.72
C LEU A 567 -24.30 -19.79 13.47
N ASP A 568 -23.36 -20.71 13.71
CA ASP A 568 -23.54 -22.16 13.55
C ASP A 568 -23.93 -22.87 14.87
N SER A 569 -24.28 -22.13 15.92
CA SER A 569 -24.54 -22.69 17.27
C SER A 569 -25.85 -23.48 17.41
N ARG A 570 -26.71 -23.47 16.40
CA ARG A 570 -28.00 -24.15 16.45
C ARG A 570 -27.94 -25.63 16.13
N LYS A 571 -28.64 -26.45 16.90
CA LYS A 571 -28.71 -27.91 16.71
C LYS A 571 -29.54 -28.36 15.50
N ASP A 572 -30.44 -27.49 14.98
CA ASP A 572 -31.30 -27.78 13.85
C ASP A 572 -30.65 -27.49 12.47
N GLY A 573 -29.37 -27.09 12.47
CA GLY A 573 -28.60 -26.77 11.25
C GLY A 573 -28.98 -25.46 10.59
N ARG A 574 -29.90 -24.67 11.16
CA ARG A 574 -30.23 -23.34 10.69
C ARG A 574 -29.25 -22.31 11.21
N LYS A 575 -28.94 -21.32 10.40
CA LYS A 575 -28.08 -20.21 10.81
C LYS A 575 -28.85 -19.13 11.55
N VAL A 576 -28.17 -18.47 12.48
CA VAL A 576 -28.71 -17.38 13.29
C VAL A 576 -28.47 -16.04 12.57
N ASP A 577 -29.41 -15.08 12.67
CA ASP A 577 -29.20 -13.72 12.18
C ASP A 577 -28.18 -12.97 13.01
N MET A 578 -27.40 -12.13 12.35
CA MET A 578 -26.41 -11.27 12.98
C MET A 578 -26.72 -9.79 12.73
N LEU A 579 -26.72 -9.00 13.80
CA LEU A 579 -26.84 -7.56 13.78
C LEU A 579 -25.57 -6.95 14.38
N SER A 580 -24.72 -6.41 13.55
CA SER A 580 -23.48 -5.74 13.97
C SER A 580 -23.68 -4.23 14.09
N GLN A 581 -22.95 -3.60 15.01
CA GLN A 581 -22.94 -2.15 15.18
C GLN A 581 -21.53 -1.60 15.13
N THR A 582 -21.37 -0.40 14.56
CA THR A 582 -20.12 0.35 14.62
C THR A 582 -20.38 1.80 15.02
N ALA A 583 -19.54 2.34 15.90
CA ALA A 583 -19.56 3.75 16.28
C ALA A 583 -18.68 4.63 15.39
N THR A 584 -17.82 4.04 14.54
CA THR A 584 -17.20 4.75 13.45
C THR A 584 -18.13 4.68 12.25
N PRO A 585 -18.76 5.79 11.85
CA PRO A 585 -19.55 5.78 10.64
C PRO A 585 -18.70 5.34 9.46
N ILE A 586 -19.19 4.36 8.70
CA ILE A 586 -18.51 3.89 7.49
C ILE A 586 -19.34 4.40 6.32
N PRO A 587 -18.76 5.16 5.39
CA PRO A 587 -19.46 5.58 4.18
C PRO A 587 -20.02 4.35 3.44
N ARG A 588 -21.24 4.50 2.86
CA ARG A 588 -21.93 3.37 2.23
C ARG A 588 -21.08 2.66 1.17
N THR A 589 -20.39 3.43 0.36
CA THR A 589 -19.50 2.92 -0.68
C THR A 589 -18.33 2.12 -0.10
N THR A 590 -17.69 2.64 0.93
CA THR A 590 -16.62 1.94 1.66
C THR A 590 -17.15 0.68 2.35
N ALA A 591 -18.33 0.73 2.95
CA ALA A 591 -18.93 -0.45 3.58
C ALA A 591 -19.24 -1.56 2.56
N LEU A 592 -19.74 -1.21 1.37
CA LEU A 592 -19.98 -2.14 0.28
C LEU A 592 -18.68 -2.77 -0.25
N ALA A 593 -17.58 -2.00 -0.28
CA ALA A 593 -16.28 -2.51 -0.65
C ALA A 593 -15.68 -3.48 0.38
N LEU A 594 -16.01 -3.31 1.66
CA LEU A 594 -15.37 -4.04 2.76
C LEU A 594 -16.14 -5.25 3.25
N TYR A 595 -17.45 -5.15 3.20
CA TYR A 595 -18.35 -6.10 3.86
C TYR A 595 -19.41 -6.69 2.89
N GLY A 596 -19.20 -6.64 1.64
CA GLY A 596 -20.01 -7.02 0.47
C GLY A 596 -21.31 -7.82 0.66
N ASP A 597 -21.36 -8.73 1.63
CA ASP A 597 -22.48 -9.58 1.99
C ASP A 597 -23.34 -8.99 3.13
N VAL A 598 -22.98 -7.83 3.67
CA VAL A 598 -23.66 -7.19 4.80
C VAL A 598 -24.67 -6.17 4.31
N GLU A 599 -25.91 -6.28 4.77
CA GLU A 599 -26.95 -5.27 4.55
C GLU A 599 -26.67 -4.06 5.45
N LEU A 600 -26.33 -2.92 4.84
CA LEU A 600 -25.97 -1.71 5.57
C LEU A 600 -27.21 -0.88 5.91
N ILE A 601 -27.38 -0.59 7.19
CA ILE A 601 -28.42 0.29 7.74
C ILE A 601 -27.76 1.54 8.29
N THR A 602 -27.89 2.66 7.59
CA THR A 602 -27.23 3.93 7.96
C THR A 602 -28.22 4.80 8.75
N ILE A 603 -27.76 5.35 9.87
CA ILE A 603 -28.51 6.32 10.68
C ILE A 603 -27.77 7.65 10.63
N THR A 604 -28.38 8.63 9.98
CA THR A 604 -27.81 9.98 9.82
C THR A 604 -28.41 10.99 10.79
N GLN A 605 -29.64 10.72 11.27
CA GLN A 605 -30.29 11.62 12.20
C GLN A 605 -29.80 11.43 13.64
N LYS A 606 -29.58 12.52 14.34
CA LYS A 606 -29.27 12.55 15.78
C LYS A 606 -30.56 12.81 16.57
N PRO A 607 -30.71 12.24 17.79
CA PRO A 607 -31.84 12.55 18.67
C PRO A 607 -31.99 14.05 18.93
N ALA A 608 -33.21 14.53 18.99
CA ALA A 608 -33.53 15.95 19.25
C ALA A 608 -32.99 16.42 20.62
N GLY A 609 -32.58 17.68 20.70
CA GLY A 609 -32.14 18.32 21.95
C GLY A 609 -30.65 18.17 22.27
N ARG A 610 -29.86 17.48 21.47
CA ARG A 610 -28.41 17.37 21.66
C ARG A 610 -27.72 18.56 20.96
N LYS A 611 -26.86 19.27 21.70
CA LYS A 611 -26.01 20.34 21.16
C LYS A 611 -24.76 19.73 20.49
N GLU A 612 -24.31 20.35 19.44
CA GLU A 612 -23.06 19.97 18.79
C GLU A 612 -21.86 20.40 19.65
N ASN A 613 -20.84 19.56 19.68
CA ASN A 613 -19.62 19.88 20.42
C ASN A 613 -18.84 21.00 19.75
N ILE A 614 -18.38 21.99 20.52
CA ILE A 614 -17.46 23.03 20.05
C ILE A 614 -16.04 22.45 20.12
N THR A 615 -15.38 22.34 18.97
CA THR A 615 -14.02 21.79 18.88
C THR A 615 -13.03 22.90 18.53
N GLN A 616 -11.90 22.94 19.25
CA GLN A 616 -10.81 23.89 18.99
C GLN A 616 -9.48 23.14 18.91
N TRP A 617 -8.68 23.48 17.92
CA TRP A 617 -7.31 23.01 17.82
C TRP A 617 -6.34 24.08 18.29
N ILE A 618 -5.58 23.79 19.35
CA ILE A 618 -4.60 24.65 19.96
C ILE A 618 -3.21 24.23 19.48
N LYS A 619 -2.61 25.05 18.64
CA LYS A 619 -1.30 24.81 18.02
C LYS A 619 -0.16 25.05 19.00
N LYS A 620 -0.07 24.21 20.03
CA LYS A 620 0.98 24.20 21.05
C LYS A 620 1.38 22.80 21.40
N SER A 621 2.63 22.61 21.85
CA SER A 621 3.02 21.32 22.42
C SER A 621 2.27 21.10 23.74
N SER A 622 1.99 19.82 24.05
CA SER A 622 1.30 19.46 25.29
C SER A 622 2.05 19.93 26.54
N ASP A 623 3.40 19.91 26.51
CA ASP A 623 4.22 20.41 27.63
C ASP A 623 4.10 21.91 27.81
N THR A 624 4.06 22.69 26.73
CA THR A 624 3.85 24.13 26.78
C THR A 624 2.48 24.46 27.32
N PHE A 625 1.44 23.80 26.81
CA PHE A 625 0.06 23.98 27.24
C PHE A 625 -0.13 23.66 28.74
N LEU A 626 0.46 22.56 29.22
CA LEU A 626 0.39 22.18 30.64
C LEU A 626 1.20 23.10 31.57
N LYS A 627 2.15 23.90 31.06
CA LYS A 627 2.90 24.88 31.82
C LYS A 627 2.19 26.24 31.88
N GLU A 628 1.51 26.61 30.81
CA GLU A 628 0.78 27.88 30.67
C GLU A 628 -0.66 27.75 31.20
N LEU A 629 -0.81 27.55 32.52
CA LEU A 629 -2.13 27.34 33.15
C LEU A 629 -2.98 28.64 33.31
N VAL A 630 -2.51 29.76 32.81
CA VAL A 630 -3.23 31.05 32.77
C VAL A 630 -3.63 31.37 31.32
N SER A 631 -4.24 30.39 30.63
CA SER A 631 -4.79 30.60 29.29
C SER A 631 -6.33 30.72 29.36
N ALA A 632 -6.93 31.26 28.31
CA ALA A 632 -8.38 31.35 28.18
C ALA A 632 -9.06 29.97 28.29
N GLU A 633 -8.39 28.95 27.77
CA GLU A 633 -8.87 27.55 27.78
C GLU A 633 -8.87 26.98 29.20
N TRP A 634 -7.80 27.20 29.99
CA TRP A 634 -7.76 26.74 31.38
C TRP A 634 -8.76 27.49 32.23
N THR A 635 -8.96 28.80 32.01
CA THR A 635 -10.01 29.59 32.67
C THR A 635 -11.38 29.02 32.36
N HIS A 636 -11.65 28.67 31.10
CA HIS A 636 -12.91 28.05 30.70
C HIS A 636 -13.09 26.65 31.35
N ILE A 637 -12.07 25.82 31.36
CA ILE A 637 -12.10 24.48 32.00
C ILE A 637 -12.42 24.63 33.48
N TYR A 638 -11.78 25.58 34.16
CA TYR A 638 -12.01 25.81 35.56
C TYR A 638 -13.44 26.30 35.85
N ASN A 639 -13.96 27.23 35.03
CA ASN A 639 -15.34 27.71 35.13
C ASN A 639 -16.37 26.57 34.93
N GLU A 640 -16.11 25.62 34.06
CA GLU A 640 -16.98 24.45 33.88
C GLU A 640 -16.98 23.54 35.12
N ILE A 641 -15.81 23.34 35.75
CA ILE A 641 -15.72 22.59 37.02
C ILE A 641 -16.46 23.30 38.15
N GLU A 642 -16.35 24.64 38.26
CA GLU A 642 -17.08 25.43 39.25
C GLU A 642 -18.61 25.37 39.09
N LYS A 643 -19.09 25.18 37.84
CA LYS A 643 -20.50 24.91 37.56
C LYS A 643 -20.94 23.49 37.96
N GLY A 644 -20.02 22.64 38.45
CA GLY A 644 -20.25 21.29 38.86
C GLY A 644 -20.16 20.27 37.70
N HIS A 645 -19.61 20.68 36.57
CA HIS A 645 -19.33 19.77 35.42
C HIS A 645 -18.00 19.08 35.61
N GLN A 646 -17.81 17.98 34.84
CA GLN A 646 -16.61 17.17 34.88
C GLN A 646 -15.80 17.27 33.61
N VAL A 647 -14.49 16.97 33.71
CA VAL A 647 -13.52 17.13 32.64
C VAL A 647 -12.80 15.81 32.36
N PHE A 648 -12.74 15.43 31.08
CA PHE A 648 -11.87 14.37 30.59
C PHE A 648 -10.57 14.93 30.04
N ILE A 649 -9.45 14.30 30.38
CA ILE A 649 -8.14 14.55 29.76
C ILE A 649 -7.61 13.26 29.19
N VAL A 650 -7.32 13.23 27.89
CA VAL A 650 -6.81 12.05 27.19
C VAL A 650 -5.36 12.26 26.76
N THR A 651 -4.53 11.24 27.00
CA THR A 651 -3.11 11.25 26.60
C THR A 651 -2.78 9.98 25.79
N PRO A 652 -1.82 10.02 24.84
CA PRO A 652 -1.48 8.86 24.00
C PRO A 652 -0.62 7.80 24.72
N ALA A 653 0.03 8.14 25.83
CA ALA A 653 0.97 7.25 26.52
C ALA A 653 0.60 7.02 27.99
N VAL A 654 0.99 5.85 28.49
CA VAL A 654 0.75 5.46 29.91
C VAL A 654 1.87 5.92 30.82
N GLN A 655 3.15 5.71 30.42
CA GLN A 655 4.33 5.94 31.25
C GLN A 655 5.26 7.06 30.70
N GLU A 656 6.08 7.61 31.56
CA GLU A 656 6.97 8.77 31.34
C GLU A 656 8.15 8.52 30.36
N LYS A 657 8.35 7.29 29.87
CA LYS A 657 9.49 6.89 29.01
C LYS A 657 9.44 7.42 27.56
N ALA A 658 8.36 8.04 27.13
CA ALA A 658 8.19 8.57 25.78
C ALA A 658 8.29 10.10 25.78
N LYS A 659 8.77 10.68 24.67
CA LYS A 659 8.70 12.13 24.38
C LYS A 659 7.24 12.59 24.13
N SER A 660 6.28 12.07 24.88
CA SER A 660 4.85 12.35 24.70
C SER A 660 4.18 12.57 26.05
N ALA A 661 3.06 13.26 26.04
CA ALA A 661 2.22 13.42 27.22
C ALA A 661 1.79 12.05 27.75
N SER A 662 2.01 11.81 29.04
CA SER A 662 1.63 10.55 29.70
C SER A 662 0.61 10.79 30.82
N VAL A 663 -0.23 9.78 31.08
CA VAL A 663 -1.27 9.84 32.11
C VAL A 663 -0.69 10.23 33.48
N GLU A 664 0.34 9.52 33.93
CA GLU A 664 0.93 9.74 35.26
C GLU A 664 1.59 11.12 35.40
N ARG A 665 2.33 11.56 34.37
CA ARG A 665 2.98 12.88 34.39
C ARG A 665 1.96 14.01 34.38
N THR A 666 0.92 13.89 33.55
CA THR A 666 -0.17 14.86 33.49
C THR A 666 -0.89 14.95 34.84
N ALA A 667 -1.19 13.80 35.48
CA ALA A 667 -1.80 13.78 36.81
C ALA A 667 -0.93 14.50 37.87
N LYS A 668 0.36 14.19 37.93
CA LYS A 668 1.32 14.83 38.85
C LYS A 668 1.36 16.35 38.67
N ILE A 669 1.40 16.83 37.38
CA ILE A 669 1.44 18.25 37.09
C ILE A 669 0.15 18.95 37.57
N LEU A 670 -1.00 18.42 37.20
CA LEU A 670 -2.29 19.02 37.48
C LEU A 670 -2.65 18.96 38.97
N THR A 671 -2.41 17.84 39.66
CA THR A 671 -2.63 17.72 41.11
C THR A 671 -1.77 18.72 41.88
N ARG A 672 -0.50 18.94 41.44
CA ARG A 672 0.35 19.95 42.10
C ARG A 672 -0.10 21.37 41.85
N LYS A 673 -0.68 21.65 40.69
CA LYS A 673 -1.10 23.01 40.28
C LYS A 673 -2.51 23.37 40.74
N PHE A 674 -3.39 22.38 40.84
CA PHE A 674 -4.78 22.54 41.28
C PHE A 674 -5.10 21.66 42.51
N PRO A 675 -4.57 21.95 43.70
CA PRO A 675 -4.74 21.10 44.89
C PRO A 675 -6.20 20.99 45.34
N SER A 676 -7.07 21.93 44.95
CA SER A 676 -8.50 21.93 45.27
C SER A 676 -9.32 20.97 44.45
N LEU A 677 -8.82 20.54 43.28
CA LEU A 677 -9.53 19.66 42.38
C LEU A 677 -9.27 18.18 42.70
N LYS A 678 -10.30 17.38 42.66
CA LYS A 678 -10.22 15.94 42.80
C LYS A 678 -9.90 15.32 41.46
N ILE A 679 -8.62 14.98 41.25
CA ILE A 679 -8.09 14.48 39.99
C ILE A 679 -7.84 12.97 40.12
N GLU A 680 -8.50 12.20 39.30
CA GLU A 680 -8.28 10.75 39.14
C GLU A 680 -7.61 10.41 37.80
N TYR A 681 -6.92 9.27 37.76
CA TYR A 681 -6.32 8.80 36.54
C TYR A 681 -6.48 7.29 36.34
N VAL A 682 -6.64 6.88 35.05
CA VAL A 682 -6.87 5.50 34.68
C VAL A 682 -6.04 5.16 33.42
N HIS A 683 -5.36 4.01 33.45
CA HIS A 683 -4.59 3.50 32.31
C HIS A 683 -4.51 1.96 32.33
N GLY A 684 -4.12 1.35 31.21
CA GLY A 684 -4.09 -0.11 31.04
C GLY A 684 -3.12 -0.89 31.96
N GLY A 685 -2.21 -0.20 32.65
CA GLY A 685 -1.31 -0.82 33.62
C GLY A 685 -1.90 -0.97 35.03
N LEU A 686 -3.08 -0.39 35.30
CA LEU A 686 -3.79 -0.59 36.57
C LEU A 686 -4.57 -1.89 36.57
N ASP A 687 -4.76 -2.49 37.74
CA ASP A 687 -5.66 -3.61 37.89
C ASP A 687 -7.10 -3.28 37.48
N LYS A 688 -7.79 -4.21 36.82
CA LYS A 688 -9.15 -3.98 36.28
C LYS A 688 -10.15 -3.52 37.34
N ASN A 689 -10.06 -4.05 38.58
CA ASN A 689 -10.93 -3.63 39.64
C ASN A 689 -10.68 -2.17 40.04
N GLN A 690 -9.42 -1.75 40.07
CA GLN A 690 -9.06 -0.35 40.34
C GLN A 690 -9.53 0.56 39.21
N GLN A 691 -9.37 0.13 37.93
CA GLN A 691 -9.87 0.89 36.78
C GLN A 691 -11.39 1.10 36.90
N ASN A 692 -12.16 0.04 37.14
CA ASN A 692 -13.61 0.09 37.26
C ASN A 692 -14.05 0.98 38.43
N LYS A 693 -13.41 0.84 39.58
CA LYS A 693 -13.71 1.66 40.78
C LYS A 693 -13.51 3.16 40.49
N LYS A 694 -12.39 3.53 39.90
CA LYS A 694 -12.10 4.96 39.61
C LYS A 694 -13.08 5.55 38.57
N ILE A 695 -13.48 4.75 37.58
CA ILE A 695 -14.48 5.15 36.59
C ILE A 695 -15.86 5.32 37.23
N GLU A 696 -16.24 4.43 38.16
CA GLU A 696 -17.49 4.54 38.89
C GLU A 696 -17.49 5.76 39.83
N GLU A 697 -16.38 6.01 40.53
CA GLU A 697 -16.21 7.22 41.37
C GLU A 697 -16.33 8.50 40.54
N PHE A 698 -15.78 8.55 39.33
CA PHE A 698 -15.95 9.66 38.41
C PHE A 698 -17.41 9.78 37.92
N ARG A 699 -18.06 8.66 37.57
CA ARG A 699 -19.50 8.64 37.22
C ARG A 699 -20.38 9.17 38.36
N ASP A 700 -20.06 8.81 39.62
CA ASP A 700 -20.75 9.25 40.82
C ASP A 700 -20.44 10.69 41.24
N ARG A 701 -19.70 11.45 40.39
CA ARG A 701 -19.29 12.84 40.69
C ARG A 701 -18.38 12.99 41.90
N LYS A 702 -17.63 11.95 42.29
CA LYS A 702 -16.67 11.99 43.39
C LYS A 702 -15.33 12.61 43.00
N SER A 703 -15.09 12.77 41.73
CA SER A 703 -13.91 13.42 41.14
C SER A 703 -14.30 14.39 40.04
N ASP A 704 -13.52 15.46 39.89
CA ASP A 704 -13.77 16.60 38.97
C ASP A 704 -13.11 16.32 37.59
N VAL A 705 -11.94 15.71 37.62
CA VAL A 705 -11.13 15.45 36.42
C VAL A 705 -10.76 13.99 36.37
N LEU A 706 -10.94 13.37 35.19
CA LEU A 706 -10.44 12.03 34.90
C LEU A 706 -9.39 12.09 33.77
N ILE A 707 -8.17 11.68 34.09
CA ILE A 707 -7.07 11.60 33.13
C ILE A 707 -6.92 10.16 32.67
N ALA A 708 -6.96 9.91 31.37
CA ALA A 708 -6.85 8.54 30.88
C ALA A 708 -6.04 8.41 29.58
N SER A 709 -5.55 7.20 29.33
CA SER A 709 -5.05 6.80 28.02
C SER A 709 -6.21 6.47 27.08
N SER A 710 -5.91 5.91 25.89
CA SER A 710 -6.88 5.45 24.89
C SER A 710 -7.98 4.50 25.41
N ILE A 711 -7.91 4.04 26.66
CA ILE A 711 -8.97 3.24 27.31
C ILE A 711 -10.34 3.95 27.27
N ILE A 712 -10.38 5.28 27.23
CA ILE A 712 -11.62 6.09 27.10
C ILE A 712 -12.27 5.92 25.70
N GLU A 713 -11.57 5.49 24.69
CA GLU A 713 -12.20 5.16 23.40
C GLU A 713 -13.31 4.10 23.58
N VAL A 714 -13.24 3.32 24.66
CA VAL A 714 -14.15 2.22 24.92
C VAL A 714 -15.29 2.65 25.86
N GLY A 715 -16.29 3.32 25.27
CA GLY A 715 -17.67 3.21 25.74
C GLY A 715 -18.10 3.85 27.08
N ILE A 716 -17.29 4.66 27.78
CA ILE A 716 -17.71 5.26 29.04
C ILE A 716 -18.70 6.41 28.80
N ASP A 717 -19.90 6.29 29.37
CA ASP A 717 -20.96 7.32 29.27
C ASP A 717 -21.05 8.10 30.59
N ILE A 718 -20.72 9.37 30.53
CA ILE A 718 -20.80 10.30 31.69
C ILE A 718 -21.47 11.60 31.23
N PRO A 719 -22.79 11.70 31.42
CA PRO A 719 -23.57 12.84 30.94
C PRO A 719 -23.15 14.20 31.50
N ASN A 720 -22.52 14.22 32.70
CA ASN A 720 -22.04 15.43 33.37
C ASN A 720 -20.68 15.95 32.86
N ALA A 721 -19.98 15.20 32.03
CA ALA A 721 -18.73 15.65 31.46
C ALA A 721 -18.98 16.57 30.25
N THR A 722 -18.59 17.85 30.37
CA THR A 722 -18.77 18.86 29.32
C THR A 722 -17.47 19.20 28.60
N VAL A 723 -16.30 18.92 29.17
CA VAL A 723 -15.01 19.26 28.57
C VAL A 723 -14.17 18.02 28.29
N MET A 724 -13.65 17.92 27.05
CA MET A 724 -12.65 16.98 26.63
C MET A 724 -11.37 17.71 26.25
N LEU A 725 -10.25 17.34 26.88
CA LEU A 725 -8.92 17.82 26.52
C LEU A 725 -8.08 16.66 26.00
N VAL A 726 -7.60 16.74 24.76
CA VAL A 726 -6.76 15.71 24.14
C VAL A 726 -5.35 16.25 23.96
N LEU A 727 -4.40 15.71 24.71
CA LEU A 727 -2.98 16.04 24.63
C LEU A 727 -2.30 15.23 23.54
N ASP A 728 -1.34 15.81 22.82
CA ASP A 728 -0.67 15.23 21.65
C ASP A 728 -1.68 14.62 20.65
N ALA A 729 -2.71 15.41 20.31
CA ALA A 729 -3.86 14.97 19.51
C ALA A 729 -3.45 14.40 18.11
N ASN A 730 -2.32 14.84 17.56
CA ASN A 730 -1.77 14.33 16.29
C ASN A 730 -1.40 12.85 16.32
N ARG A 731 -1.29 12.24 17.49
CA ARG A 731 -0.98 10.80 17.63
C ARG A 731 -2.19 9.89 17.54
N PHE A 732 -3.38 10.46 17.50
CA PHE A 732 -4.63 9.73 17.33
C PHE A 732 -5.14 9.80 15.88
N GLY A 733 -5.84 8.77 15.42
CA GLY A 733 -6.60 8.79 14.18
C GLY A 733 -7.81 9.74 14.28
N ALA A 734 -8.30 10.26 13.16
CA ALA A 734 -9.45 11.18 13.17
C ALA A 734 -10.72 10.47 13.71
N SER A 735 -10.95 9.21 13.34
CA SER A 735 -12.06 8.41 13.88
C SER A 735 -11.95 8.20 15.41
N SER A 736 -10.74 7.95 15.93
CA SER A 736 -10.52 7.85 17.40
C SER A 736 -10.80 9.17 18.10
N LEU A 737 -10.31 10.29 17.55
CA LEU A 737 -10.59 11.63 18.09
C LEU A 737 -12.08 11.95 18.06
N HIS A 738 -12.78 11.57 17.00
CA HIS A 738 -14.23 11.74 16.91
C HIS A 738 -14.97 10.92 17.99
N GLN A 739 -14.58 9.66 18.21
CA GLN A 739 -15.13 8.84 19.30
C GLN A 739 -14.84 9.43 20.69
N ILE A 740 -13.62 9.93 20.91
CA ILE A 740 -13.22 10.61 22.15
C ILE A 740 -14.05 11.89 22.33
N ARG A 741 -14.16 12.74 21.32
CA ARG A 741 -15.01 13.94 21.32
C ARG A 741 -16.47 13.63 21.67
N GLY A 742 -17.00 12.55 21.10
CA GLY A 742 -18.36 12.09 21.36
C GLY A 742 -18.65 11.62 22.78
N ARG A 743 -17.64 11.60 23.68
CA ARG A 743 -17.81 11.24 25.11
C ARG A 743 -18.29 12.40 25.97
N VAL A 744 -18.17 13.64 25.52
CA VAL A 744 -18.66 14.83 26.21
C VAL A 744 -19.88 15.44 25.51
N GLY A 745 -20.62 16.31 26.20
CA GLY A 745 -21.81 16.94 25.68
C GLY A 745 -22.95 15.96 25.43
N ARG A 746 -23.07 14.91 26.23
CA ARG A 746 -24.16 13.92 26.14
C ARG A 746 -25.42 14.32 26.90
N GLY A 747 -25.31 15.32 27.78
CA GLY A 747 -26.41 15.92 28.50
C GLY A 747 -27.09 17.05 27.73
N LYS A 748 -27.73 17.97 28.45
CA LYS A 748 -28.35 19.18 27.92
C LYS A 748 -27.35 20.32 27.75
N ASP A 749 -26.17 20.17 28.37
CA ASP A 749 -25.13 21.20 28.42
C ASP A 749 -24.22 21.15 27.21
N GLN A 750 -23.61 22.30 26.88
CA GLN A 750 -22.71 22.40 25.74
C GLN A 750 -21.43 21.61 25.98
N GLY A 751 -21.06 20.78 25.02
CA GLY A 751 -19.79 20.05 25.05
C GLY A 751 -18.66 20.82 24.35
N TYR A 752 -17.46 20.75 24.93
CA TYR A 752 -16.24 21.39 24.42
C TYR A 752 -15.13 20.36 24.25
N CYS A 753 -14.39 20.45 23.15
CA CYS A 753 -13.26 19.56 22.85
C CYS A 753 -12.04 20.40 22.46
N TYR A 754 -10.96 20.29 23.23
CA TYR A 754 -9.68 20.96 22.97
C TYR A 754 -8.66 19.93 22.47
N LEU A 755 -8.20 20.11 21.24
CA LEU A 755 -7.15 19.29 20.64
C LEU A 755 -5.81 20.02 20.75
N ILE A 756 -4.87 19.48 21.51
CA ILE A 756 -3.54 20.10 21.74
C ILE A 756 -2.50 19.39 20.89
N SER A 757 -1.90 20.10 19.96
CA SER A 757 -0.80 19.58 19.14
C SER A 757 -0.07 20.70 18.41
N ASP A 758 1.26 20.60 18.34
CA ASP A 758 2.16 21.44 17.54
C ASP A 758 2.59 20.78 16.22
N ALA A 759 1.88 19.75 15.79
CA ALA A 759 2.25 19.00 14.59
C ALA A 759 2.00 19.82 13.30
N ASP A 760 3.03 19.87 12.44
CA ASP A 760 3.04 20.63 11.18
C ASP A 760 2.92 19.73 9.94
N SER A 761 2.83 18.39 10.09
CA SER A 761 2.68 17.50 8.94
C SER A 761 1.31 17.67 8.29
N GLU A 762 1.26 17.70 6.96
CA GLU A 762 0.03 17.89 6.18
C GLU A 762 -1.09 16.94 6.61
N ASN A 763 -0.78 15.66 6.80
CA ASN A 763 -1.74 14.65 7.24
C ASN A 763 -2.26 14.90 8.67
N ALA A 764 -1.42 15.36 9.59
CA ALA A 764 -1.86 15.69 10.94
C ALA A 764 -2.74 16.95 10.94
N THR A 765 -2.34 17.97 10.17
CA THR A 765 -3.11 19.21 9.99
C THR A 765 -4.48 18.91 9.42
N ARG A 766 -4.56 18.12 8.33
CA ARG A 766 -5.83 17.75 7.69
C ARG A 766 -6.76 17.02 8.65
N ARG A 767 -6.23 16.05 9.43
CA ARG A 767 -7.02 15.30 10.44
C ARG A 767 -7.55 16.17 11.56
N LEU A 768 -6.70 17.04 12.15
CA LEU A 768 -7.11 17.89 13.27
C LEU A 768 -8.09 18.95 12.81
N GLN A 769 -7.87 19.53 11.63
CA GLN A 769 -8.75 20.55 11.06
C GLN A 769 -10.13 19.97 10.73
N SER A 770 -10.23 18.75 10.23
CA SER A 770 -11.52 18.12 9.93
C SER A 770 -12.43 17.99 11.16
N LEU A 771 -11.84 17.76 12.34
CA LEU A 771 -12.64 17.73 13.57
C LEU A 771 -13.09 19.11 14.05
N VAL A 772 -12.38 20.18 13.66
CA VAL A 772 -12.81 21.56 13.95
C VAL A 772 -13.94 21.96 13.00
N ASP A 773 -13.82 21.57 11.72
CA ASP A 773 -14.73 22.01 10.65
C ASP A 773 -16.04 21.22 10.61
N SER A 774 -16.04 19.95 11.06
CA SER A 774 -17.23 19.09 11.01
C SER A 774 -17.52 18.39 12.34
N ASN A 775 -18.81 18.29 12.66
CA ASN A 775 -19.35 17.42 13.70
C ASN A 775 -19.95 16.13 13.14
N ASP A 776 -19.94 15.94 11.82
CA ASP A 776 -20.44 14.74 11.18
C ASP A 776 -19.37 13.64 11.22
N GLY A 777 -19.72 12.50 11.80
CA GLY A 777 -18.82 11.34 11.88
C GLY A 777 -18.51 10.73 10.50
N PHE A 778 -19.41 10.87 9.51
CA PHE A 778 -19.16 10.35 8.15
C PHE A 778 -18.10 11.21 7.43
N ASP A 779 -18.16 12.53 7.52
CA ASP A 779 -17.14 13.44 6.96
C ASP A 779 -15.77 13.15 7.54
N ILE A 780 -15.71 13.01 8.88
CA ILE A 780 -14.46 12.74 9.60
C ILE A 780 -13.90 11.36 9.23
N ALA A 781 -14.77 10.36 9.06
CA ALA A 781 -14.35 9.04 8.62
C ALA A 781 -13.76 9.07 7.20
N MET A 782 -14.30 9.86 6.29
CA MET A 782 -13.73 10.06 4.95
C MET A 782 -12.33 10.67 5.01
N VAL A 783 -12.12 11.68 5.84
CA VAL A 783 -10.78 12.28 6.04
C VAL A 783 -9.83 11.29 6.70
N ASP A 784 -10.30 10.49 7.66
CA ASP A 784 -9.48 9.47 8.34
C ASP A 784 -9.02 8.39 7.37
N LEU A 785 -9.91 7.94 6.47
CA LEU A 785 -9.58 7.05 5.37
C LEU A 785 -8.46 7.65 4.50
N GLY A 786 -8.58 8.91 4.10
CA GLY A 786 -7.59 9.61 3.26
C GLY A 786 -6.24 9.91 3.92
N THR A 787 -6.14 9.80 5.23
CA THR A 787 -4.90 10.11 5.98
C THR A 787 -4.21 8.89 6.57
N ARG A 788 -4.87 7.74 6.61
CA ARG A 788 -4.29 6.48 7.06
C ARG A 788 -3.50 5.84 5.92
N LYS A 789 -2.33 5.30 6.25
CA LYS A 789 -1.68 4.35 5.34
C LYS A 789 -2.54 3.08 5.27
N GLU A 790 -2.69 2.53 4.11
CA GLU A 790 -3.58 1.43 3.71
C GLU A 790 -3.72 0.24 4.71
N GLY A 791 -2.70 -0.04 5.53
CA GLY A 791 -2.71 -1.12 6.52
C GLY A 791 -3.47 -0.86 7.83
N ASP A 792 -3.91 0.38 8.10
CA ASP A 792 -4.54 0.76 9.37
C ASP A 792 -6.09 0.80 9.32
N ILE A 793 -6.67 0.72 8.12
CA ILE A 793 -8.11 0.95 7.89
C ILE A 793 -8.98 -0.18 8.46
N PHE A 794 -8.47 -1.40 8.51
CA PHE A 794 -9.28 -2.61 8.70
C PHE A 794 -9.20 -3.26 10.08
N GLY A 795 -8.43 -2.71 11.02
CA GLY A 795 -8.22 -3.38 12.30
C GLY A 795 -7.56 -4.77 12.20
N VAL A 796 -7.11 -5.17 11.00
CA VAL A 796 -6.46 -6.46 10.71
C VAL A 796 -4.98 -6.39 11.12
N LYS A 797 -4.64 -5.65 12.16
CA LYS A 797 -3.27 -5.57 12.70
C LYS A 797 -2.72 -6.89 13.23
N GLN A 798 -3.49 -7.98 13.21
CA GLN A 798 -2.95 -9.28 13.60
C GLN A 798 -2.11 -9.96 12.50
N SER A 799 -2.22 -9.56 11.23
CA SER A 799 -1.40 -10.11 10.14
C SER A 799 -0.48 -9.11 9.43
N GLY A 800 -0.62 -7.80 9.66
CA GLY A 800 0.32 -6.79 9.13
C GLY A 800 0.27 -6.55 7.61
N GLU A 801 -0.78 -7.00 6.92
CA GLU A 801 -0.98 -6.82 5.48
C GLU A 801 -2.18 -5.92 5.20
N SER A 802 -2.02 -5.01 4.23
CA SER A 802 -3.11 -4.23 3.66
C SER A 802 -4.03 -5.17 2.88
N THR A 803 -5.34 -5.02 3.03
CA THR A 803 -6.33 -5.82 2.31
C THR A 803 -6.32 -5.49 0.81
N PHE A 804 -5.93 -4.26 0.45
CA PHE A 804 -5.83 -3.78 -0.92
C PHE A 804 -4.38 -3.46 -1.29
N ARG A 805 -3.99 -3.80 -2.52
CA ARG A 805 -2.66 -3.53 -3.07
C ARG A 805 -2.65 -2.31 -3.98
N PHE A 806 -3.73 -2.12 -4.74
CA PHE A 806 -3.87 -1.10 -5.77
C PHE A 806 -4.97 -0.10 -5.45
N CYS A 807 -6.07 -0.56 -4.86
CA CYS A 807 -7.25 0.25 -4.59
C CYS A 807 -7.00 1.23 -3.43
N ASP A 808 -7.19 2.51 -3.68
CA ASP A 808 -7.25 3.56 -2.66
C ASP A 808 -8.71 3.94 -2.41
N LEU A 809 -9.30 3.42 -1.33
CA LEU A 809 -10.69 3.70 -0.94
C LEU A 809 -10.92 5.15 -0.50
N THR A 810 -9.89 5.99 -0.50
CA THR A 810 -9.99 7.42 -0.17
C THR A 810 -10.24 8.28 -1.40
N ASP A 811 -9.99 7.71 -2.57
CA ASP A 811 -10.21 8.38 -3.85
C ASP A 811 -11.67 8.23 -4.30
N ILE A 812 -12.29 9.37 -4.60
CA ILE A 812 -13.70 9.42 -5.05
C ILE A 812 -13.91 8.66 -6.36
N GLU A 813 -12.94 8.71 -7.27
CA GLU A 813 -13.00 7.96 -8.53
C GLU A 813 -13.01 6.46 -8.27
N THR A 814 -12.15 5.98 -7.40
CA THR A 814 -12.11 4.57 -6.98
C THR A 814 -13.43 4.14 -6.34
N LEU A 815 -14.02 4.95 -5.48
CA LEU A 815 -15.32 4.66 -4.88
C LEU A 815 -16.44 4.52 -5.93
N SER A 816 -16.38 5.29 -7.02
CA SER A 816 -17.36 5.18 -8.11
C SER A 816 -17.31 3.84 -8.87
N LEU A 817 -16.15 3.18 -8.86
CA LEU A 817 -15.93 1.88 -9.53
C LEU A 817 -16.55 0.70 -8.78
N ILE A 818 -16.85 0.82 -7.48
CA ILE A 818 -17.35 -0.27 -6.64
C ILE A 818 -18.68 -0.81 -7.17
N GLU A 819 -19.64 0.06 -7.50
CA GLU A 819 -20.96 -0.34 -8.00
C GLU A 819 -20.86 -1.00 -9.40
N LEU A 820 -19.91 -0.54 -10.21
CA LEU A 820 -19.62 -1.14 -11.51
C LEU A 820 -19.03 -2.54 -11.33
N ALA A 821 -18.01 -2.66 -10.49
CA ALA A 821 -17.35 -3.92 -10.16
C ALA A 821 -18.35 -4.95 -9.59
N LYS A 822 -19.25 -4.52 -8.71
CA LYS A 822 -20.31 -5.37 -8.13
C LYS A 822 -21.27 -5.89 -9.19
N ARG A 823 -21.70 -5.05 -10.12
CA ARG A 823 -22.58 -5.48 -11.21
C ARG A 823 -21.92 -6.49 -12.14
N GLU A 824 -20.66 -6.24 -12.52
CA GLU A 824 -19.91 -7.13 -13.38
C GLU A 824 -19.59 -8.45 -12.67
N ALA A 825 -19.18 -8.41 -11.39
CA ALA A 825 -18.93 -9.59 -10.59
C ALA A 825 -20.17 -10.52 -10.52
N LYS A 826 -21.35 -9.93 -10.35
CA LYS A 826 -22.61 -10.70 -10.39
C LYS A 826 -22.85 -11.34 -11.76
N GLN A 827 -22.61 -10.63 -12.87
CA GLN A 827 -22.76 -11.16 -14.22
C GLN A 827 -21.79 -12.31 -14.50
N VAL A 828 -20.54 -12.17 -14.07
CA VAL A 828 -19.51 -13.22 -14.23
C VAL A 828 -19.84 -14.42 -13.33
N TYR A 829 -20.34 -14.18 -12.12
CA TYR A 829 -20.77 -15.26 -11.22
C TYR A 829 -21.91 -16.11 -11.81
N ASP A 830 -22.81 -15.48 -12.56
CA ASP A 830 -23.94 -16.15 -13.24
C ASP A 830 -23.56 -16.72 -14.62
N SER A 831 -22.27 -16.62 -15.04
CA SER A 831 -21.75 -17.09 -16.34
C SER A 831 -21.02 -18.43 -16.23
N GLU A 832 -20.60 -18.97 -17.38
CA GLU A 832 -19.73 -20.15 -17.49
C GLU A 832 -18.33 -19.92 -16.91
N PHE A 833 -17.87 -18.68 -16.78
CA PHE A 833 -16.55 -18.32 -16.26
C PHE A 833 -16.47 -18.27 -14.73
N ARG A 834 -17.54 -18.55 -14.00
CA ARG A 834 -17.63 -18.43 -12.53
C ARG A 834 -16.46 -19.11 -11.81
N ASP A 835 -16.24 -20.38 -12.07
CA ASP A 835 -15.30 -21.19 -11.31
C ASP A 835 -13.85 -20.79 -11.60
N GLU A 836 -13.54 -20.41 -12.84
CA GLU A 836 -12.25 -19.84 -13.23
C GLU A 836 -12.02 -18.49 -12.54
N ALA A 837 -13.00 -17.60 -12.63
CA ALA A 837 -12.90 -16.26 -12.06
C ALA A 837 -12.78 -16.29 -10.52
N LEU A 838 -13.43 -17.24 -9.85
CA LEU A 838 -13.30 -17.43 -8.40
C LEU A 838 -11.89 -17.90 -8.03
N ARG A 839 -11.34 -18.90 -8.75
CA ARG A 839 -9.95 -19.32 -8.50
C ARG A 839 -8.98 -18.16 -8.67
N ASP A 840 -9.11 -17.42 -9.76
CA ASP A 840 -8.30 -16.24 -10.03
C ASP A 840 -8.43 -15.19 -8.91
N ALA A 841 -9.65 -14.95 -8.41
CA ALA A 841 -9.92 -14.01 -7.33
C ALA A 841 -9.24 -14.44 -6.02
N TYR A 842 -9.32 -15.71 -5.62
CA TYR A 842 -8.68 -16.23 -4.42
C TYR A 842 -7.15 -16.11 -4.49
N ILE A 843 -6.56 -16.45 -5.64
CA ILE A 843 -5.11 -16.33 -5.86
C ILE A 843 -4.69 -14.84 -5.84
N PHE A 844 -5.41 -13.99 -6.58
CA PHE A 844 -5.09 -12.56 -6.68
C PHE A 844 -5.15 -11.86 -5.32
N LEU A 845 -6.17 -12.15 -4.52
CA LEU A 845 -6.38 -11.55 -3.20
C LEU A 845 -5.68 -12.30 -2.06
N LYS A 846 -5.00 -13.43 -2.33
CA LYS A 846 -4.36 -14.30 -1.31
C LYS A 846 -5.35 -14.77 -0.22
N GLN A 847 -6.57 -15.06 -0.59
CA GLN A 847 -7.57 -15.63 0.30
C GLN A 847 -7.63 -17.15 0.12
N ASN A 848 -7.98 -17.89 1.17
CA ASN A 848 -8.22 -19.32 1.06
C ASN A 848 -9.63 -19.57 0.49
N GLU A 849 -9.75 -20.57 -0.35
CA GLU A 849 -11.05 -21.15 -0.71
C GLU A 849 -11.57 -21.95 0.50
N GLU A 850 -12.42 -21.41 1.32
CA GLU A 850 -13.16 -22.11 2.35
C GLU A 850 -14.65 -22.17 2.00
#